data_0a46d53c4533e1d38870abf2893de01d
#
_entry.id   0a46d53c4533e1d38870abf2893de01d
#
_cell.length_a   1.000
_cell.length_b   1.000
_cell.length_c   1.000
_cell.angle_alpha   90.00
_cell.angle_beta   90.00
_cell.angle_gamma   90.00
#
_symmetry.space_group_name_H-M   'P 1'
#
loop_
_entity.id
_entity.type
_entity.pdbx_description
1 polymer ?
#
loop_
_entity_poly.entity_id
_entity_poly.type
_entity_poly.pdbx_seq_one_letter_code
_entity_poly.pdbx_strand_id
1 'polypeptide(L)'
;MTALLLAAAFACGAALPAMAEQATPETAAQPDPTEWADEAQDVTEAEEAPVYQQADAQEVATGETAASLTVAAADCTAQFIDGAYRLFLPVNTDMAALTIETGAELAAADAEGLTVDGTTVSGNFTNIETLNLTFTDGKAARVELYKSQLPSVSFTLNGVTLDEIQAGSKDVKYKGNSVTISQAGGSDLTDTNVEFKGRGNTTWTLDKRPYQFKLSSKAKVLGMDKAKTWLLIANRQDTSMMRNKAVYDLANAMGEWAPEGRWVDVWIDGSYQGCYLLCEKVQVGTNRVELEQEDGILAEADNIYYNGEEYWFTGNQSGTHFTLKDSAADDLDEQDSATLKAWSGFETALDEFEDVLYASDKDWNIISSKIDVQSFADYYLISEWVENWDTFKRSTFCYRDGADDVLHMGPVWDYDSALNNEDESYGVSDPHADYAMNIQDQQRGEISLTWFTELMKCQQFREVVQERYQHTMRPLLENWSETCNDYRSTLENSAKMEFVRWDLKDQPGTARADESGTWQQDVDKLQDWIAQRTAYMTKRFDDEFVRRGNQADSMTLGGLNDNAVKLGAGQNKKYTFRLTPASACDTVRVTVDDPTVAKAEIGTYAGTFVVTGVQNGETTLTVRAGAASATVNVIIDDKARNGWYEENGKHYWYVDGERQGLQKGGLEFTDPDTGCRYWLDPDDGGARAENRKVQLDEDRLCYFDENGCMAFGECLEHGGWYYYDEKTGAQCRGPVVLPDGRQVFYSLTNGKMLYGKQTICGTSFTFNTVNGSRSSGPDGLFWLEWGGKRYWFESWKRQGYNPYDSSYRGKEIYDSASDAWYWLDNIQNGAMAASKDVYQESNGGKWVRYDENGHMVKGWDVNENGTYYFDQITGAMAKGALLLDDVQYGFDPIMGTMLDCQWLHTEVGDYWYEGGIRQGTEGRGKEIYDLASDAWYWLDAVDNGKKAVSKDVYQESDGGKWVRYDADGHMIKGWDTQGVDRFYFDPITGAMAKGVVMIDGIRYWFDSRTGALIAPK
;
A
#
# COMPACT_ATOMS: atom_id res chain seq x y z
N MET A 1 17.21 -12.51 -33.37
CA MET A 1 17.67 -11.49 -34.33
C MET A 1 16.71 -10.31 -34.37
N THR A 2 16.20 -9.92 -33.19
CA THR A 2 15.22 -8.81 -33.04
C THR A 2 15.47 -8.00 -31.73
N ALA A 3 16.65 -8.11 -31.17
CA ALA A 3 17.05 -7.36 -29.97
C ALA A 3 18.17 -6.33 -30.21
N LEU A 4 18.33 -5.86 -31.44
CA LEU A 4 19.45 -4.95 -31.82
C LEU A 4 18.97 -3.64 -32.49
N LEU A 5 17.75 -3.20 -32.26
CA LEU A 5 17.18 -1.98 -32.87
C LEU A 5 16.64 -0.93 -31.89
N LEU A 6 16.98 -1.00 -30.61
CA LEU A 6 16.59 0.04 -29.61
C LEU A 6 17.78 0.77 -28.96
N ALA A 7 18.98 0.61 -29.46
CA ALA A 7 20.19 1.27 -28.91
C ALA A 7 20.80 2.34 -29.82
N ALA A 8 20.07 2.86 -30.82
CA ALA A 8 20.61 3.80 -31.79
C ALA A 8 19.85 5.14 -31.94
N ALA A 9 19.16 5.61 -30.90
CA ALA A 9 18.41 6.88 -30.96
C ALA A 9 18.86 7.94 -29.93
N PHE A 10 20.03 7.80 -29.32
CA PHE A 10 20.60 8.84 -28.44
C PHE A 10 22.03 9.20 -28.84
N ALA A 11 22.22 9.77 -30.03
CA ALA A 11 23.38 10.54 -30.33
C ALA A 11 23.15 11.36 -31.62
N CYS A 12 22.60 12.55 -31.48
CA CYS A 12 22.94 13.70 -32.31
C CYS A 12 22.34 14.96 -31.68
N GLY A 13 23.20 15.69 -30.99
CA GLY A 13 22.94 17.06 -30.58
C GLY A 13 23.14 18.01 -31.75
N ALA A 14 22.28 19.01 -31.86
CA ALA A 14 22.61 20.26 -32.57
C ALA A 14 21.80 21.40 -31.95
N ALA A 15 22.50 22.49 -31.81
CA ALA A 15 22.29 23.69 -31.02
C ALA A 15 21.13 24.60 -31.47
N LEU A 16 20.74 25.42 -30.51
CA LEU A 16 19.86 26.59 -30.45
C LEU A 16 20.03 27.62 -31.60
N PRO A 17 19.04 28.53 -31.78
CA PRO A 17 19.18 29.78 -31.04
C PRO A 17 17.90 30.33 -30.40
N ALA A 18 18.12 31.11 -29.34
CA ALA A 18 17.17 31.85 -28.56
C ALA A 18 16.50 33.00 -29.34
N MET A 19 15.22 33.24 -29.01
CA MET A 19 14.64 34.58 -29.02
C MET A 19 13.63 34.68 -27.88
N ALA A 20 13.75 35.70 -27.08
CA ALA A 20 12.82 36.07 -26.00
C ALA A 20 11.59 36.78 -26.59
N GLU A 21 10.40 36.56 -26.02
CA GLU A 21 9.48 37.66 -25.70
C GLU A 21 8.21 37.17 -24.94
N GLN A 22 7.97 37.86 -23.84
CA GLN A 22 6.72 38.25 -23.19
C GLN A 22 5.76 37.18 -22.64
N ALA A 23 5.70 37.18 -21.32
CA ALA A 23 4.75 36.46 -20.48
C ALA A 23 3.32 37.01 -20.59
N THR A 24 2.37 36.13 -20.82
CA THR A 24 0.97 36.30 -20.39
C THR A 24 0.60 35.19 -19.40
N PRO A 25 -0.29 35.39 -18.43
CA PRO A 25 -0.48 34.44 -17.34
C PRO A 25 -1.16 33.16 -17.86
N GLU A 26 -0.47 32.04 -17.71
CA GLU A 26 -1.02 30.70 -17.92
C GLU A 26 -2.05 30.38 -16.85
N THR A 27 -3.24 30.06 -17.30
CA THR A 27 -4.21 29.27 -16.55
C THR A 27 -3.59 27.90 -16.31
N ALA A 28 -3.45 27.52 -15.05
CA ALA A 28 -2.96 26.21 -14.66
C ALA A 28 -3.81 25.11 -15.32
N ALA A 29 -3.19 24.30 -16.17
CA ALA A 29 -3.77 23.08 -16.66
C ALA A 29 -3.86 22.09 -15.48
N GLN A 30 -5.02 21.47 -15.30
CA GLN A 30 -5.18 20.34 -14.36
C GLN A 30 -4.30 19.18 -14.83
N PRO A 31 -3.58 18.51 -13.93
CA PRO A 31 -2.78 17.35 -14.29
C PRO A 31 -3.68 16.16 -14.68
N ASP A 32 -3.18 15.37 -15.61
CA ASP A 32 -3.81 14.15 -16.13
C ASP A 32 -3.99 13.14 -14.97
N PRO A 33 -5.17 12.50 -14.79
CA PRO A 33 -5.42 11.51 -13.75
C PRO A 33 -4.49 10.30 -13.76
N THR A 34 -3.75 10.07 -14.86
CA THR A 34 -2.78 8.96 -14.97
C THR A 34 -1.42 9.27 -14.33
N GLU A 35 -1.09 10.54 -14.02
CA GLU A 35 0.17 10.87 -13.34
C GLU A 35 0.16 10.53 -11.84
N TRP A 36 -1.02 10.44 -11.23
CA TRP A 36 -1.13 10.14 -9.80
C TRP A 36 -1.07 8.64 -9.45
N ALA A 37 -1.33 7.78 -10.43
CA ALA A 37 -1.19 6.34 -10.25
C ALA A 37 0.29 5.90 -10.18
N ASP A 38 1.18 6.64 -10.86
CA ASP A 38 2.63 6.37 -10.84
C ASP A 38 3.29 6.90 -9.56
N GLU A 39 2.78 7.97 -8.94
CA GLU A 39 3.31 8.43 -7.66
C GLU A 39 2.90 7.53 -6.48
N ALA A 40 1.73 6.88 -6.55
CA ALA A 40 1.32 5.90 -5.55
C ALA A 40 2.09 4.57 -5.64
N GLN A 41 2.73 4.29 -6.79
CA GLN A 41 3.61 3.12 -6.96
C GLN A 41 5.08 3.38 -6.59
N ASP A 42 5.52 4.65 -6.57
CA ASP A 42 6.90 5.02 -6.20
C ASP A 42 7.12 5.07 -4.67
N VAL A 43 6.08 4.94 -3.86
CA VAL A 43 6.20 4.79 -2.39
C VAL A 43 6.63 3.37 -1.98
N THR A 44 6.87 2.46 -2.93
CA THR A 44 7.43 1.13 -2.65
C THR A 44 8.95 1.02 -2.79
N GLU A 45 9.64 2.06 -3.28
CA GLU A 45 11.04 2.25 -2.94
C GLU A 45 11.10 3.22 -1.75
N ALA A 46 10.87 2.69 -0.55
CA ALA A 46 11.32 3.32 0.65
C ALA A 46 12.84 3.56 0.46
N GLU A 47 13.25 4.79 0.25
CA GLU A 47 14.48 5.22 0.92
C GLU A 47 14.31 4.69 2.34
N GLU A 48 15.23 3.83 2.77
CA GLU A 48 15.28 3.37 4.14
C GLU A 48 15.12 4.63 5.01
N ALA A 49 13.90 4.79 5.58
CA ALA A 49 13.74 5.71 6.68
C ALA A 49 14.88 5.37 7.63
N PRO A 50 15.65 6.34 8.10
CA PRO A 50 16.72 6.04 9.01
C PRO A 50 16.07 5.16 10.06
N VAL A 51 16.48 3.90 10.09
CA VAL A 51 16.16 2.99 11.17
C VAL A 51 16.61 3.79 12.38
N TYR A 52 15.66 4.36 13.11
CA TYR A 52 15.95 4.76 14.48
C TYR A 52 16.30 3.44 15.12
N GLN A 53 17.58 3.15 15.05
CA GLN A 53 18.15 2.16 15.90
C GLN A 53 17.62 2.52 17.28
N GLN A 54 16.77 1.67 17.82
CA GLN A 54 16.71 1.52 19.24
C GLN A 54 18.14 1.78 19.69
N ALA A 55 18.37 2.87 20.44
CA ALA A 55 19.73 3.20 20.87
C ALA A 55 20.21 1.91 21.50
N ASP A 56 21.00 1.18 20.72
CA ASP A 56 21.62 -0.02 21.24
C ASP A 56 22.24 0.38 22.56
N ALA A 57 21.93 -0.36 23.61
CA ALA A 57 22.61 -0.23 24.89
C ALA A 57 24.13 -0.42 24.72
N GLN A 58 24.66 -0.41 23.50
CA GLN A 58 26.05 -0.60 23.11
C GLN A 58 26.74 0.61 22.49
N GLU A 59 26.08 1.75 22.21
CA GLU A 59 26.81 3.01 21.97
C GLU A 59 26.75 3.97 23.16
N VAL A 60 27.02 3.45 24.31
CA VAL A 60 27.53 4.27 25.37
C VAL A 60 28.98 4.62 25.03
N ALA A 61 29.21 5.87 24.73
CA ALA A 61 30.56 6.40 24.62
C ALA A 61 31.40 5.90 25.77
N THR A 62 32.45 5.17 25.43
CA THR A 62 33.64 4.94 26.24
C THR A 62 33.42 4.76 27.75
N GLY A 63 33.18 3.53 28.19
CA GLY A 63 33.52 3.10 29.54
C GLY A 63 32.38 2.87 30.53
N GLU A 64 31.11 2.96 30.11
CA GLU A 64 29.99 2.61 30.98
C GLU A 64 29.61 1.12 30.80
N THR A 65 29.64 0.39 31.92
CA THR A 65 28.95 -0.92 31.95
C THR A 65 27.48 -0.68 31.80
N ALA A 66 26.83 -1.28 30.79
CA ALA A 66 25.38 -1.25 30.64
C ALA A 66 24.74 -1.87 31.90
N ALA A 67 24.20 -1.04 32.77
CA ALA A 67 23.43 -1.50 33.91
C ALA A 67 22.02 -1.80 33.42
N SER A 68 21.59 -3.08 33.35
CA SER A 68 20.20 -3.42 33.17
C SER A 68 19.46 -3.10 34.48
N LEU A 69 18.41 -2.24 34.40
CA LEU A 69 17.56 -1.94 35.53
C LEU A 69 16.22 -2.61 35.33
N THR A 70 15.82 -3.51 36.21
CA THR A 70 14.60 -4.28 36.14
C THR A 70 13.81 -4.23 37.43
N VAL A 71 12.49 -4.38 37.35
CA VAL A 71 11.57 -4.60 38.45
C VAL A 71 10.89 -5.94 38.24
N ALA A 72 11.48 -6.99 38.83
CA ALA A 72 11.01 -8.36 38.61
C ALA A 72 9.53 -8.57 39.05
N ALA A 73 9.11 -7.91 40.13
CA ALA A 73 7.72 -8.00 40.63
C ALA A 73 6.68 -7.38 39.68
N ALA A 74 7.10 -6.51 38.78
CA ALA A 74 6.25 -5.83 37.77
C ALA A 74 6.55 -6.28 36.35
N ASP A 75 7.51 -7.18 36.16
CA ASP A 75 8.02 -7.63 34.85
C ASP A 75 8.32 -6.45 33.92
N CYS A 76 9.16 -5.51 34.41
CA CYS A 76 9.52 -4.27 33.71
C CYS A 76 11.01 -4.07 33.67
N THR A 77 11.49 -3.54 32.53
CA THR A 77 12.86 -3.15 32.27
C THR A 77 12.93 -1.67 31.93
N ALA A 78 13.87 -0.96 32.53
CA ALA A 78 14.10 0.46 32.21
C ALA A 78 14.65 0.62 30.81
N GLN A 79 14.20 1.67 30.12
CA GLN A 79 14.67 2.07 28.80
C GLN A 79 15.63 3.26 28.94
N PHE A 80 16.75 3.23 28.22
CA PHE A 80 17.69 4.35 28.23
C PHE A 80 17.28 5.35 27.14
N ILE A 81 16.80 6.52 27.54
CA ILE A 81 16.27 7.56 26.66
C ILE A 81 16.87 8.89 27.14
N ASP A 82 17.44 9.70 26.24
CA ASP A 82 18.00 11.03 26.50
C ASP A 82 18.92 11.10 27.74
N GLY A 83 19.84 10.13 27.88
CA GLY A 83 20.85 10.12 28.93
C GLY A 83 20.35 9.70 30.32
N ALA A 84 19.14 9.21 30.48
CA ALA A 84 18.60 8.67 31.71
C ALA A 84 17.87 7.33 31.47
N TYR A 85 17.85 6.50 32.52
CA TYR A 85 17.05 5.29 32.53
C TYR A 85 15.59 5.65 32.86
N ARG A 86 14.67 5.42 31.94
CA ARG A 86 13.22 5.62 32.11
C ARG A 86 12.58 4.31 32.55
N LEU A 87 12.08 4.26 33.76
CA LEU A 87 11.41 3.10 34.31
C LEU A 87 9.89 3.33 34.31
N PHE A 88 9.23 2.74 33.33
CA PHE A 88 7.78 2.80 33.19
C PHE A 88 7.15 1.60 33.92
N LEU A 89 6.28 1.87 34.89
CA LEU A 89 5.72 0.89 35.82
C LEU A 89 4.21 0.71 35.59
N PRO A 90 3.71 -0.53 35.52
CA PRO A 90 2.29 -0.83 35.43
C PRO A 90 1.46 -0.27 36.58
N VAL A 91 0.15 -0.09 36.37
CA VAL A 91 -0.77 0.52 37.32
C VAL A 91 -0.81 -0.19 38.66
N ASN A 92 -0.66 -1.51 38.69
CA ASN A 92 -0.72 -2.35 39.88
C ASN A 92 0.61 -2.47 40.66
N THR A 93 1.67 -1.77 40.21
CA THR A 93 2.97 -1.80 40.91
C THR A 93 2.87 -1.18 42.31
N ASP A 94 3.34 -1.89 43.31
CA ASP A 94 3.41 -1.40 44.68
C ASP A 94 4.63 -0.47 44.89
N MET A 95 4.41 0.82 44.78
CA MET A 95 5.45 1.82 44.99
C MET A 95 5.92 1.93 46.43
N ALA A 96 5.15 1.47 47.42
CA ALA A 96 5.54 1.51 48.82
C ALA A 96 6.55 0.42 49.20
N ALA A 97 6.66 -0.62 48.36
CA ALA A 97 7.59 -1.75 48.56
C ALA A 97 8.29 -2.16 47.24
N LEU A 98 8.77 -1.17 46.48
CA LEU A 98 9.42 -1.42 45.18
C LEU A 98 10.85 -1.90 45.38
N THR A 99 11.28 -2.84 44.52
CA THR A 99 12.66 -3.28 44.40
C THR A 99 13.10 -3.17 42.95
N ILE A 100 14.18 -2.42 42.73
CA ILE A 100 14.84 -2.29 41.42
C ILE A 100 16.11 -3.13 41.46
N GLU A 101 16.27 -4.05 40.56
CA GLU A 101 17.48 -4.84 40.33
C GLU A 101 18.37 -4.16 39.30
N THR A 102 19.65 -4.06 39.59
CA THR A 102 20.64 -3.49 38.66
C THR A 102 21.60 -4.57 38.20
N GLY A 103 22.06 -4.51 36.97
CA GLY A 103 23.02 -5.48 36.43
C GLY A 103 24.44 -5.37 37.01
N ALA A 104 24.67 -4.40 37.91
CA ALA A 104 25.99 -4.12 38.54
C ALA A 104 25.82 -3.77 40.01
N GLU A 105 26.91 -3.96 40.83
CA GLU A 105 26.89 -3.68 42.27
C GLU A 105 26.78 -2.17 42.54
N LEU A 106 25.88 -1.83 43.46
CA LEU A 106 25.58 -0.47 43.88
C LEU A 106 26.46 -0.07 45.10
N ALA A 107 26.95 1.16 45.09
CA ALA A 107 27.61 1.81 46.23
C ALA A 107 26.61 2.67 47.01
N ALA A 108 25.69 3.36 46.36
CA ALA A 108 24.70 4.25 46.97
C ALA A 108 23.50 4.54 46.05
N ALA A 109 22.39 4.97 46.68
CA ALA A 109 21.27 5.65 46.05
C ALA A 109 21.05 7.00 46.75
N ASP A 110 20.72 8.07 46.02
CA ASP A 110 20.67 9.44 46.57
C ASP A 110 19.33 9.80 47.27
N ALA A 111 18.41 8.85 47.40
CA ALA A 111 17.12 9.06 48.06
C ALA A 111 17.10 8.49 49.48
N GLU A 112 16.55 9.27 50.43
CA GLU A 112 16.40 8.83 51.82
C GLU A 112 15.36 7.71 51.97
N GLY A 113 15.68 6.75 52.87
CA GLY A 113 14.76 5.65 53.19
C GLY A 113 14.80 4.46 52.24
N LEU A 114 15.70 4.47 51.29
CA LEU A 114 15.99 3.32 50.43
C LEU A 114 17.10 2.46 51.02
N THR A 115 17.05 1.18 50.81
CA THR A 115 18.05 0.19 51.16
C THR A 115 18.78 -0.26 49.90
N VAL A 116 20.12 -0.16 49.91
CA VAL A 116 20.99 -0.72 48.88
C VAL A 116 21.58 -2.02 49.40
N ASP A 117 21.41 -3.13 48.64
CA ASP A 117 21.98 -4.44 48.99
C ASP A 117 22.48 -5.13 47.70
N GLY A 118 23.79 -5.11 47.53
CA GLY A 118 24.48 -5.67 46.37
C GLY A 118 24.02 -5.00 45.06
N THR A 119 23.26 -5.72 44.26
CA THR A 119 22.73 -5.24 42.98
C THR A 119 21.31 -4.72 43.09
N THR A 120 20.76 -4.52 44.28
CA THR A 120 19.37 -4.11 44.44
C THR A 120 19.26 -2.79 45.21
N VAL A 121 18.25 -1.99 44.86
CA VAL A 121 17.75 -0.88 45.65
C VAL A 121 16.28 -1.08 45.93
N SER A 122 15.89 -1.05 47.20
CA SER A 122 14.52 -1.34 47.64
C SER A 122 14.02 -0.35 48.68
N GLY A 123 12.70 -0.17 48.75
CA GLY A 123 12.10 0.71 49.75
C GLY A 123 10.76 1.34 49.25
N ASN A 124 10.46 2.48 49.85
CA ASN A 124 9.25 3.24 49.49
C ASN A 124 9.59 4.31 48.46
N PHE A 125 9.11 4.11 47.21
CA PHE A 125 9.30 5.00 46.08
C PHE A 125 8.07 5.89 45.81
N THR A 126 7.05 5.93 46.64
CA THR A 126 5.78 6.64 46.37
C THR A 126 5.98 8.11 45.99
N ASN A 127 7.01 8.78 46.53
CA ASN A 127 7.29 10.20 46.27
C ASN A 127 8.65 10.40 45.58
N ILE A 128 9.20 9.36 44.94
CA ILE A 128 10.48 9.42 44.24
C ILE A 128 10.19 9.36 42.75
N GLU A 129 10.37 10.48 42.04
CA GLU A 129 10.23 10.57 40.60
C GLU A 129 11.60 10.42 39.90
N THR A 130 12.67 10.78 40.58
CA THR A 130 14.05 10.69 40.07
C THR A 130 14.97 10.14 41.13
N LEU A 131 15.88 9.26 40.75
CA LEU A 131 16.85 8.60 41.59
C LEU A 131 18.21 8.56 40.88
N ASN A 132 19.29 8.96 41.54
CA ASN A 132 20.63 8.73 41.06
C ASN A 132 21.26 7.55 41.78
N LEU A 133 21.69 6.56 41.02
CA LEU A 133 22.37 5.37 41.50
C LEU A 133 23.89 5.55 41.32
N THR A 134 24.69 5.24 42.31
CA THR A 134 26.13 5.18 42.20
C THR A 134 26.58 3.74 42.30
N PHE A 135 27.37 3.27 41.36
CA PHE A 135 27.91 1.91 41.32
C PHE A 135 29.28 1.83 41.99
N THR A 136 29.67 0.62 42.39
CA THR A 136 30.97 0.39 43.09
C THR A 136 32.17 0.66 42.18
N ASP A 137 32.03 0.68 40.88
CA ASP A 137 33.03 1.07 39.88
C ASP A 137 33.16 2.60 39.68
N GLY A 138 32.37 3.39 40.43
CA GLY A 138 32.38 4.85 40.42
C GLY A 138 31.52 5.51 39.36
N LYS A 139 30.79 4.74 38.57
CA LYS A 139 29.80 5.25 37.58
C LYS A 139 28.51 5.63 38.28
N ALA A 140 27.69 6.44 37.60
CA ALA A 140 26.37 6.82 38.05
C ALA A 140 25.32 6.63 36.95
N ALA A 141 24.10 6.29 37.37
CA ALA A 141 22.94 6.24 36.49
C ALA A 141 21.81 7.10 37.08
N ARG A 142 21.24 7.96 36.26
CA ARG A 142 20.01 8.67 36.59
C ARG A 142 18.83 7.80 36.17
N VAL A 143 17.92 7.55 37.11
CA VAL A 143 16.68 6.77 36.89
C VAL A 143 15.49 7.69 37.11
N GLU A 144 14.60 7.74 36.15
CA GLU A 144 13.33 8.46 36.28
C GLU A 144 12.20 7.44 36.27
N LEU A 145 11.28 7.57 37.21
CA LEU A 145 10.20 6.63 37.46
C LEU A 145 8.88 7.21 36.99
N TYR A 146 8.17 6.47 36.19
CA TYR A 146 6.85 6.79 35.69
C TYR A 146 5.92 5.64 36.05
N LYS A 147 4.80 5.92 36.71
CA LYS A 147 3.82 4.92 37.03
C LYS A 147 2.53 5.17 36.29
N SER A 148 2.04 4.19 35.55
CA SER A 148 0.77 4.25 34.83
C SER A 148 -0.41 4.46 35.80
N GLN A 149 -1.41 5.20 35.33
CA GLN A 149 -2.73 5.32 35.97
C GLN A 149 -3.81 4.60 35.16
N LEU A 150 -3.54 4.29 33.88
CA LEU A 150 -4.39 3.51 33.01
C LEU A 150 -4.27 2.01 33.27
N PRO A 151 -5.25 1.20 32.88
CA PRO A 151 -5.07 -0.25 32.85
C PRO A 151 -3.82 -0.61 32.03
N SER A 152 -3.07 -1.58 32.53
CA SER A 152 -1.82 -2.03 31.93
C SER A 152 -2.02 -3.34 31.20
N VAL A 153 -1.51 -3.44 29.96
CA VAL A 153 -1.54 -4.64 29.13
C VAL A 153 -0.10 -5.10 28.91
N SER A 154 0.27 -6.23 29.49
CA SER A 154 1.61 -6.78 29.40
C SER A 154 1.62 -8.08 28.62
N PHE A 155 2.40 -8.13 27.53
CA PHE A 155 2.64 -9.34 26.75
C PHE A 155 4.00 -9.94 27.09
N THR A 156 4.05 -11.27 27.10
CA THR A 156 5.29 -12.04 27.06
C THR A 156 5.28 -12.87 25.77
N LEU A 157 6.21 -12.61 24.90
CA LEU A 157 6.33 -13.28 23.60
C LEU A 157 7.00 -14.66 23.77
N ASN A 158 6.63 -15.60 22.91
CA ASN A 158 7.13 -16.97 22.98
C ASN A 158 7.91 -17.33 21.72
N GLY A 159 9.23 -17.39 21.87
CA GLY A 159 10.13 -17.85 20.81
C GLY A 159 10.30 -16.90 19.64
N VAL A 160 9.90 -15.63 19.80
CA VAL A 160 10.06 -14.53 18.84
C VAL A 160 10.27 -13.23 19.63
N THR A 161 11.06 -12.32 19.12
CA THR A 161 11.22 -10.99 19.68
C THR A 161 10.27 -9.98 19.03
N LEU A 162 10.06 -8.84 19.69
CA LEU A 162 9.25 -7.76 19.11
C LEU A 162 9.88 -7.24 17.81
N ASP A 163 11.22 -7.11 17.77
CA ASP A 163 11.96 -6.66 16.58
C ASP A 163 11.76 -7.60 15.39
N GLU A 164 11.77 -8.93 15.63
CA GLU A 164 11.47 -9.91 14.59
C GLU A 164 10.03 -9.81 14.07
N ILE A 165 9.06 -9.53 14.96
CA ILE A 165 7.68 -9.28 14.57
C ILE A 165 7.59 -8.01 13.70
N GLN A 166 8.27 -6.94 14.12
CA GLN A 166 8.24 -5.66 13.44
C GLN A 166 8.99 -5.66 12.10
N ALA A 167 10.01 -6.49 11.96
CA ALA A 167 10.72 -6.70 10.70
C ALA A 167 9.94 -7.59 9.71
N GLY A 168 8.94 -8.34 10.22
CA GLY A 168 8.12 -9.26 9.44
C GLY A 168 6.86 -8.62 8.86
N SER A 169 6.08 -9.43 8.10
CA SER A 169 4.75 -9.01 7.64
C SER A 169 3.78 -8.90 8.82
N LYS A 170 2.95 -7.86 8.82
CA LYS A 170 1.85 -7.66 9.79
C LYS A 170 0.86 -8.83 9.86
N ASP A 171 0.79 -9.67 8.81
CA ASP A 171 -0.18 -10.76 8.70
C ASP A 171 0.29 -12.07 9.33
N VAL A 172 1.57 -12.14 9.73
CA VAL A 172 2.11 -13.30 10.43
C VAL A 172 1.52 -13.39 11.84
N LYS A 173 0.93 -14.55 12.14
CA LYS A 173 0.28 -14.85 13.42
C LYS A 173 1.22 -15.62 14.34
N TYR A 174 1.65 -14.99 15.42
CA TYR A 174 2.54 -15.59 16.43
C TYR A 174 1.71 -16.16 17.57
N LYS A 175 1.84 -17.46 17.84
CA LYS A 175 1.01 -18.20 18.79
C LYS A 175 1.76 -18.61 20.05
N GLY A 176 1.02 -18.87 21.14
CA GLY A 176 1.57 -19.35 22.41
C GLY A 176 2.16 -18.24 23.27
N ASN A 177 1.87 -16.98 22.96
CA ASN A 177 2.22 -15.85 23.80
C ASN A 177 1.31 -15.76 25.03
N SER A 178 1.71 -14.96 26.02
CA SER A 178 0.82 -14.65 27.16
C SER A 178 0.48 -13.16 27.19
N VAL A 179 -0.69 -12.84 27.76
CA VAL A 179 -1.11 -11.48 28.06
C VAL A 179 -1.62 -11.41 29.49
N THR A 180 -1.23 -10.37 30.20
CA THR A 180 -1.83 -9.99 31.50
C THR A 180 -2.36 -8.58 31.39
N ILE A 181 -3.65 -8.40 31.68
CA ILE A 181 -4.33 -7.10 31.74
C ILE A 181 -4.60 -6.80 33.20
N SER A 182 -4.13 -5.66 33.70
CA SER A 182 -4.21 -5.27 35.09
C SER A 182 -4.86 -3.90 35.27
N GLN A 183 -5.61 -3.75 36.36
CA GLN A 183 -6.18 -2.48 36.80
C GLN A 183 -5.62 -2.12 38.20
N ALA A 184 -5.93 -0.94 38.71
CA ALA A 184 -5.47 -0.47 40.02
C ALA A 184 -5.80 -1.43 41.19
N GLY A 185 -6.81 -2.29 41.06
CA GLY A 185 -7.20 -3.28 42.06
C GLY A 185 -6.65 -4.70 41.88
N GLY A 186 -5.84 -4.93 40.84
CA GLY A 186 -5.26 -6.23 40.50
C GLY A 186 -5.41 -6.64 39.04
N SER A 187 -5.28 -7.94 38.75
CA SER A 187 -5.43 -8.47 37.39
C SER A 187 -6.88 -8.56 36.97
N ASP A 188 -7.22 -8.06 35.80
CA ASP A 188 -8.53 -8.20 35.15
C ASP A 188 -8.60 -9.52 34.34
N LEU A 189 -7.54 -9.82 33.60
CA LEU A 189 -7.43 -11.00 32.73
C LEU A 189 -5.97 -11.49 32.66
N THR A 190 -5.80 -12.81 32.62
CA THR A 190 -4.54 -13.45 32.21
C THR A 190 -4.85 -14.59 31.25
N ASP A 191 -4.19 -14.63 30.09
CA ASP A 191 -4.26 -15.70 29.12
C ASP A 191 -2.85 -16.09 28.66
N THR A 192 -2.52 -17.37 28.72
CA THR A 192 -1.19 -17.92 28.44
C THR A 192 -1.08 -18.59 27.07
N ASN A 193 -2.08 -18.42 26.21
CA ASN A 193 -2.07 -18.99 24.85
C ASN A 193 -2.72 -18.02 23.85
N VAL A 194 -2.11 -16.86 23.73
CA VAL A 194 -2.59 -15.76 22.89
C VAL A 194 -1.93 -15.82 21.51
N GLU A 195 -2.70 -15.56 20.47
CA GLU A 195 -2.17 -15.22 19.14
C GLU A 195 -1.94 -13.70 19.08
N PHE A 196 -0.77 -13.28 18.64
CA PHE A 196 -0.36 -11.89 18.51
C PHE A 196 0.10 -11.60 17.08
N LYS A 197 -0.24 -10.45 16.51
CA LYS A 197 0.20 -10.02 15.18
C LYS A 197 0.19 -8.51 15.02
N GLY A 198 0.87 -8.01 13.99
CA GLY A 198 0.74 -6.64 13.53
C GLY A 198 -0.64 -6.34 12.92
N ARG A 199 -0.95 -5.04 12.74
CA ARG A 199 -2.13 -4.58 12.00
C ARG A 199 -1.89 -3.20 11.38
N GLY A 200 -2.87 -2.71 10.62
CA GLY A 200 -2.83 -1.44 9.90
C GLY A 200 -2.11 -1.55 8.55
N ASN A 201 -2.23 -0.55 7.72
CA ASN A 201 -1.52 -0.41 6.46
C ASN A 201 -0.40 0.62 6.62
N THR A 202 -0.68 1.89 6.45
CA THR A 202 0.28 2.99 6.67
C THR A 202 0.86 2.96 8.09
N THR A 203 0.01 2.77 9.11
CA THR A 203 0.44 2.78 10.52
C THR A 203 1.39 1.63 10.90
N TRP A 204 1.44 0.54 10.12
CA TRP A 204 2.41 -0.53 10.33
C TRP A 204 3.85 -0.12 9.98
N THR A 205 4.02 0.88 9.13
CA THR A 205 5.34 1.38 8.72
C THR A 205 5.96 2.38 9.71
N LEU A 206 5.18 2.84 10.70
CA LEU A 206 5.61 3.81 11.68
C LEU A 206 6.43 3.14 12.79
N ASP A 207 7.16 3.94 13.56
CA ASP A 207 7.97 3.51 14.72
C ASP A 207 7.10 2.91 15.84
N LYS A 208 6.01 3.55 16.21
CA LYS A 208 5.01 3.01 17.15
C LYS A 208 3.90 2.34 16.38
N ARG A 209 3.85 1.01 16.43
CA ARG A 209 2.98 0.18 15.60
C ARG A 209 1.73 -0.29 16.31
N PRO A 210 0.60 -0.43 15.60
CA PRO A 210 -0.60 -1.03 16.14
C PRO A 210 -0.54 -2.56 16.07
N TYR A 211 -1.24 -3.23 17.00
CA TYR A 211 -1.25 -4.68 17.10
C TYR A 211 -2.66 -5.24 17.21
N GLN A 212 -2.79 -6.53 16.95
CA GLN A 212 -3.98 -7.33 17.21
C GLN A 212 -3.60 -8.56 18.02
N PHE A 213 -4.41 -8.90 19.00
CA PHE A 213 -4.26 -10.17 19.71
C PHE A 213 -5.59 -10.94 19.78
N LYS A 214 -5.48 -12.27 19.83
CA LYS A 214 -6.62 -13.17 19.92
C LYS A 214 -6.45 -14.08 21.14
N LEU A 215 -7.37 -13.96 22.07
CA LEU A 215 -7.42 -14.78 23.28
C LEU A 215 -7.74 -16.25 22.96
N SER A 216 -7.33 -17.16 23.82
CA SER A 216 -7.65 -18.59 23.72
C SER A 216 -9.16 -18.85 23.80
N SER A 217 -9.89 -18.05 24.57
CA SER A 217 -11.35 -18.10 24.72
C SER A 217 -11.97 -16.72 24.77
N LYS A 218 -13.28 -16.61 24.45
CA LYS A 218 -14.01 -15.33 24.57
C LYS A 218 -14.03 -14.88 26.03
N ALA A 219 -13.55 -13.67 26.30
CA ALA A 219 -13.55 -13.06 27.65
C ALA A 219 -14.00 -11.59 27.59
N LYS A 220 -14.53 -11.08 28.71
CA LYS A 220 -14.69 -9.65 28.93
C LYS A 220 -13.32 -9.06 29.24
N VAL A 221 -13.03 -7.89 28.66
CA VAL A 221 -11.77 -7.16 28.86
C VAL A 221 -12.11 -5.75 29.32
N LEU A 222 -11.66 -5.35 30.48
CA LEU A 222 -11.88 -4.01 31.05
C LEU A 222 -13.36 -3.57 31.02
N GLY A 223 -14.28 -4.52 31.27
CA GLY A 223 -15.71 -4.28 31.27
C GLY A 223 -16.39 -4.35 29.91
N MET A 224 -15.63 -4.28 28.80
CA MET A 224 -16.16 -4.44 27.44
C MET A 224 -16.69 -5.86 27.21
N ASP A 225 -17.54 -6.04 26.22
CA ASP A 225 -18.22 -7.28 25.96
C ASP A 225 -17.31 -8.42 25.47
N LYS A 226 -17.78 -9.66 25.69
CA LYS A 226 -16.95 -10.86 25.46
C LYS A 226 -16.55 -11.02 24.01
N ALA A 227 -15.25 -11.05 23.76
CA ALA A 227 -14.66 -11.36 22.47
C ALA A 227 -13.37 -12.16 22.59
N LYS A 228 -12.90 -12.72 21.48
CA LYS A 228 -11.55 -13.29 21.38
C LYS A 228 -10.56 -12.27 20.83
N THR A 229 -10.95 -11.52 19.78
CA THR A 229 -10.06 -10.63 19.05
C THR A 229 -10.18 -9.21 19.57
N TRP A 230 -9.05 -8.61 19.86
CA TRP A 230 -8.91 -7.27 20.39
C TRP A 230 -7.83 -6.51 19.63
N LEU A 231 -8.01 -5.21 19.49
CA LEU A 231 -7.11 -4.33 18.76
C LEU A 231 -6.41 -3.36 19.71
N LEU A 232 -5.15 -3.09 19.44
CA LEU A 232 -4.35 -2.05 20.08
C LEU A 232 -4.03 -0.99 19.01
N ILE A 233 -4.82 0.09 19.00
CA ILE A 233 -4.61 1.23 18.12
C ILE A 233 -3.50 2.09 18.72
N ALA A 234 -2.46 2.35 17.93
CA ALA A 234 -1.24 3.00 18.43
C ALA A 234 -1.41 4.50 18.71
N ASN A 235 -2.41 5.15 18.13
CA ASN A 235 -2.60 6.62 18.16
C ASN A 235 -1.36 7.41 17.69
N ARG A 236 -0.53 6.80 16.84
CA ARG A 236 0.73 7.43 16.42
C ARG A 236 0.52 8.65 15.55
N GLN A 237 -0.57 8.63 14.78
CA GLN A 237 -1.00 9.74 13.93
C GLN A 237 -1.96 10.71 14.64
N ASP A 238 -2.40 10.40 15.85
CA ASP A 238 -3.25 11.26 16.68
C ASP A 238 -2.55 11.59 18.01
N THR A 239 -1.82 12.70 18.05
CA THR A 239 -1.08 13.14 19.24
C THR A 239 -1.99 13.46 20.43
N SER A 240 -3.27 13.82 20.19
CA SER A 240 -4.26 13.95 21.27
C SER A 240 -4.63 12.62 21.90
N MET A 241 -4.54 11.52 21.15
CA MET A 241 -4.98 10.16 21.49
C MET A 241 -6.49 10.03 21.73
N MET A 242 -7.30 11.00 21.31
CA MET A 242 -8.73 11.09 21.67
C MET A 242 -9.68 10.87 20.49
N ARG A 243 -9.25 11.09 19.24
CA ARG A 243 -10.13 11.21 18.08
C ARG A 243 -10.97 9.97 17.81
N ASN A 244 -10.34 8.81 17.68
CA ASN A 244 -11.07 7.54 17.52
C ASN A 244 -12.07 7.31 18.66
N LYS A 245 -11.63 7.49 19.90
CA LYS A 245 -12.48 7.32 21.08
C LYS A 245 -13.68 8.26 21.10
N ALA A 246 -13.46 9.54 20.77
CA ALA A 246 -14.49 10.56 20.71
C ALA A 246 -15.62 10.20 19.74
N VAL A 247 -15.25 9.73 18.54
CA VAL A 247 -16.22 9.36 17.50
C VAL A 247 -16.96 8.07 17.87
N TYR A 248 -16.25 7.06 18.41
CA TYR A 248 -16.89 5.83 18.84
C TYR A 248 -17.88 6.04 20.01
N ASP A 249 -17.49 6.84 20.99
CA ASP A 249 -18.38 7.15 22.12
C ASP A 249 -19.60 7.96 21.68
N LEU A 250 -19.42 8.90 20.74
CA LEU A 250 -20.54 9.66 20.17
C LEU A 250 -21.51 8.75 19.41
N ALA A 251 -21.00 7.88 18.54
CA ALA A 251 -21.83 6.95 17.75
C ALA A 251 -22.62 6.02 18.67
N ASN A 252 -21.97 5.41 19.68
CA ASN A 252 -22.66 4.59 20.69
C ASN A 252 -23.72 5.38 21.47
N ALA A 253 -23.43 6.63 21.82
CA ALA A 253 -24.40 7.49 22.52
C ALA A 253 -25.59 7.89 21.62
N MET A 254 -25.41 7.93 20.30
CA MET A 254 -26.48 8.15 19.31
C MET A 254 -27.34 6.89 19.07
N GLY A 255 -26.88 5.73 19.54
CA GLY A 255 -27.58 4.46 19.39
C GLY A 255 -27.08 3.57 18.25
N GLU A 256 -25.99 4.01 17.58
CA GLU A 256 -25.30 3.23 16.54
C GLU A 256 -24.19 2.39 17.17
N TRP A 257 -24.08 1.11 16.77
CA TRP A 257 -22.96 0.31 17.28
C TRP A 257 -21.64 0.85 16.74
N ALA A 258 -20.72 1.14 17.64
CA ALA A 258 -19.33 1.46 17.35
C ALA A 258 -18.40 0.71 18.29
N PRO A 259 -17.14 0.45 17.92
CA PRO A 259 -16.21 -0.26 18.79
C PRO A 259 -16.05 0.44 20.14
N GLU A 260 -16.35 -0.28 21.25
CA GLU A 260 -15.93 0.21 22.55
C GLU A 260 -14.40 0.19 22.67
N GLY A 261 -13.83 1.23 23.31
CA GLY A 261 -12.40 1.35 23.54
C GLY A 261 -12.05 1.78 24.96
N ARG A 262 -10.89 1.33 25.44
CA ARG A 262 -10.28 1.77 26.70
C ARG A 262 -8.83 2.15 26.44
N TRP A 263 -8.39 3.29 26.92
CA TRP A 263 -6.98 3.61 26.90
C TRP A 263 -6.23 2.71 27.85
N VAL A 264 -5.11 2.19 27.40
CA VAL A 264 -4.24 1.28 28.14
C VAL A 264 -2.78 1.64 27.90
N ASP A 265 -1.94 1.42 28.89
CA ASP A 265 -0.51 1.41 28.71
C ASP A 265 -0.01 0.00 28.41
N VAL A 266 0.87 -0.16 27.43
CA VAL A 266 1.28 -1.47 26.89
C VAL A 266 2.74 -1.76 27.18
N TRP A 267 3.03 -2.97 27.65
CA TRP A 267 4.36 -3.55 27.79
C TRP A 267 4.47 -4.81 26.92
N ILE A 268 5.62 -4.99 26.30
CA ILE A 268 5.95 -6.22 25.57
C ILE A 268 7.35 -6.66 26.05
N ASP A 269 7.45 -7.88 26.57
CA ASP A 269 8.66 -8.44 27.19
C ASP A 269 9.32 -7.47 28.19
N GLY A 270 8.50 -6.85 29.03
CA GLY A 270 8.92 -5.90 30.06
C GLY A 270 9.24 -4.48 29.55
N SER A 271 9.23 -4.24 28.25
CA SER A 271 9.51 -2.95 27.64
C SER A 271 8.24 -2.16 27.35
N TYR A 272 8.15 -0.92 27.84
CA TYR A 272 6.99 -0.05 27.61
C TYR A 272 6.88 0.38 26.14
N GLN A 273 5.70 0.20 25.57
CA GLN A 273 5.41 0.50 24.18
C GLN A 273 4.56 1.76 23.97
N GLY A 274 4.05 2.36 25.04
CA GLY A 274 3.24 3.57 24.96
C GLY A 274 1.78 3.38 25.35
N CYS A 275 1.02 4.46 25.22
CA CYS A 275 -0.42 4.50 25.43
C CYS A 275 -1.16 4.09 24.14
N TYR A 276 -2.02 3.10 24.24
CA TYR A 276 -2.83 2.57 23.14
C TYR A 276 -4.34 2.68 23.44
N LEU A 277 -5.15 2.74 22.39
CA LEU A 277 -6.58 2.47 22.51
C LEU A 277 -6.82 0.97 22.31
N LEU A 278 -7.06 0.24 23.39
CA LEU A 278 -7.54 -1.15 23.32
C LEU A 278 -9.01 -1.13 22.97
N CYS A 279 -9.37 -1.63 21.80
CA CYS A 279 -10.74 -1.57 21.32
C CYS A 279 -11.22 -2.87 20.67
N GLU A 280 -12.50 -2.92 20.45
CA GLU A 280 -13.21 -3.96 19.75
C GLU A 280 -12.86 -3.95 18.27
N LYS A 281 -12.89 -5.13 17.63
CA LYS A 281 -12.72 -5.23 16.18
C LYS A 281 -14.08 -5.08 15.49
N VAL A 282 -14.15 -4.32 14.41
CA VAL A 282 -15.27 -4.33 13.46
C VAL A 282 -15.32 -5.71 12.81
N GLN A 283 -16.32 -6.49 13.14
CA GLN A 283 -16.58 -7.83 12.62
C GLN A 283 -18.02 -8.24 12.93
N VAL A 284 -18.55 -9.20 12.21
CA VAL A 284 -19.85 -9.81 12.51
C VAL A 284 -19.76 -10.67 13.77
N GLY A 285 -20.76 -10.62 14.59
CA GLY A 285 -20.91 -11.49 15.78
C GLY A 285 -21.66 -10.85 16.92
N THR A 286 -21.99 -11.67 17.92
CA THR A 286 -22.69 -11.23 19.15
C THR A 286 -21.90 -10.15 19.86
N ASN A 287 -22.55 -9.03 20.18
CA ASN A 287 -21.97 -7.80 20.75
C ASN A 287 -20.93 -7.13 19.82
N ARG A 288 -21.11 -7.28 18.52
CA ARG A 288 -20.38 -6.60 17.45
C ARG A 288 -21.40 -6.13 16.44
N VAL A 289 -21.10 -6.17 15.14
CA VAL A 289 -22.14 -6.02 14.12
C VAL A 289 -23.00 -7.29 14.20
N GLU A 290 -24.16 -7.18 14.83
CA GLU A 290 -25.04 -8.33 15.01
C GLU A 290 -25.87 -8.56 13.74
N LEU A 291 -25.58 -9.66 13.05
CA LEU A 291 -26.35 -10.14 11.90
C LEU A 291 -26.97 -11.49 12.32
N GLU A 292 -28.29 -11.55 12.32
CA GLU A 292 -29.05 -12.75 12.79
C GLU A 292 -29.28 -13.76 11.67
N GLN A 293 -29.27 -13.30 10.39
CA GLN A 293 -29.52 -14.16 9.24
C GLN A 293 -28.21 -14.74 8.70
N GLU A 294 -28.24 -16.01 8.28
CA GLU A 294 -27.06 -16.72 7.74
C GLU A 294 -26.48 -16.05 6.46
N ASP A 295 -27.29 -15.27 5.76
CA ASP A 295 -26.91 -14.51 4.57
C ASP A 295 -26.64 -13.01 4.85
N GLY A 296 -26.42 -12.66 6.12
CA GLY A 296 -26.01 -11.33 6.53
C GLY A 296 -24.58 -10.98 6.07
N ILE A 297 -24.39 -9.77 5.57
CA ILE A 297 -23.13 -9.27 4.98
C ILE A 297 -22.73 -7.94 5.61
N LEU A 298 -21.44 -7.84 5.98
CA LEU A 298 -20.75 -6.61 6.33
C LEU A 298 -19.75 -6.27 5.21
N ALA A 299 -19.92 -5.11 4.60
CA ALA A 299 -19.08 -4.61 3.51
C ALA A 299 -18.38 -3.31 3.88
N GLU A 300 -17.28 -3.01 3.20
CA GLU A 300 -16.57 -1.74 3.28
C GLU A 300 -16.46 -1.11 1.89
N ALA A 301 -16.80 0.17 1.78
CA ALA A 301 -16.41 0.99 0.64
C ALA A 301 -14.91 1.29 0.75
N ASP A 302 -14.10 0.73 -0.16
CA ASP A 302 -12.66 0.87 -0.21
C ASP A 302 -12.18 1.11 -1.65
N ASN A 303 -11.92 2.35 -1.99
CA ASN A 303 -11.48 2.72 -3.33
C ASN A 303 -9.94 2.67 -3.50
N ILE A 304 -9.21 2.30 -2.46
CA ILE A 304 -7.74 2.31 -2.45
C ILE A 304 -7.16 0.89 -2.46
N TYR A 305 -7.64 0.02 -1.56
CA TYR A 305 -7.04 -1.32 -1.35
C TYR A 305 -7.92 -2.47 -1.84
N TYR A 306 -9.08 -2.19 -2.43
CA TYR A 306 -10.06 -3.18 -2.88
C TYR A 306 -9.46 -4.30 -3.75
N ASN A 307 -8.48 -3.97 -4.60
CA ASN A 307 -7.85 -4.93 -5.52
C ASN A 307 -6.97 -5.97 -4.83
N GLY A 308 -6.66 -5.78 -3.54
CA GLY A 308 -5.98 -6.77 -2.70
C GLY A 308 -6.94 -7.74 -1.98
N GLU A 309 -8.25 -7.49 -2.04
CA GLU A 309 -9.27 -8.31 -1.41
C GLU A 309 -9.80 -9.38 -2.38
N GLU A 310 -10.22 -10.53 -1.85
CA GLU A 310 -10.68 -11.65 -2.67
C GLU A 310 -12.06 -11.39 -3.27
N TYR A 311 -12.94 -10.71 -2.53
CA TYR A 311 -14.33 -10.44 -2.93
C TYR A 311 -14.62 -8.95 -2.91
N TRP A 312 -14.86 -8.38 -4.09
CA TRP A 312 -15.26 -6.99 -4.25
C TRP A 312 -16.09 -6.79 -5.52
N PHE A 313 -16.87 -5.73 -5.57
CA PHE A 313 -17.59 -5.27 -6.76
C PHE A 313 -17.57 -3.74 -6.84
N THR A 314 -18.04 -3.20 -7.95
CA THR A 314 -18.16 -1.75 -8.16
C THR A 314 -19.63 -1.37 -8.22
N GLY A 315 -20.06 -0.45 -7.36
CA GLY A 315 -21.43 0.10 -7.41
C GLY A 315 -21.73 0.75 -8.75
N ASN A 316 -22.91 0.43 -9.31
CA ASN A 316 -23.24 0.70 -10.70
C ASN A 316 -23.40 2.18 -11.05
N GLN A 317 -23.70 3.05 -10.08
CA GLN A 317 -23.88 4.50 -10.26
C GLN A 317 -22.79 5.33 -9.57
N SER A 318 -22.37 4.95 -8.35
CA SER A 318 -21.34 5.68 -7.60
C SER A 318 -19.94 5.44 -8.16
N GLY A 319 -19.71 4.29 -8.79
CA GLY A 319 -18.37 3.85 -9.17
C GLY A 319 -17.48 3.43 -7.99
N THR A 320 -18.04 3.42 -6.78
CA THR A 320 -17.32 3.03 -5.54
C THR A 320 -17.11 1.53 -5.50
N HIS A 321 -15.91 1.12 -5.06
CA HIS A 321 -15.59 -0.29 -4.86
C HIS A 321 -16.00 -0.72 -3.46
N PHE A 322 -16.72 -1.83 -3.36
CA PHE A 322 -17.15 -2.43 -2.11
C PHE A 322 -16.45 -3.78 -1.93
N THR A 323 -15.91 -4.01 -0.73
CA THR A 323 -15.20 -5.23 -0.37
C THR A 323 -15.95 -5.99 0.72
N LEU A 324 -15.98 -7.32 0.63
CA LEU A 324 -16.54 -8.17 1.69
C LEU A 324 -15.59 -8.19 2.87
N LYS A 325 -16.04 -7.72 4.04
CA LYS A 325 -15.23 -7.71 5.26
C LYS A 325 -15.55 -8.82 6.23
N ASP A 326 -16.83 -9.17 6.35
CA ASP A 326 -17.26 -10.28 7.20
C ASP A 326 -18.69 -10.72 6.80
N SER A 327 -19.10 -11.91 7.22
CA SER A 327 -20.44 -12.42 7.01
C SER A 327 -20.95 -13.14 8.24
N ALA A 328 -22.25 -13.35 8.31
CA ALA A 328 -22.87 -14.13 9.37
C ALA A 328 -22.61 -15.65 9.24
N ALA A 329 -22.21 -16.12 8.05
CA ALA A 329 -21.79 -17.50 7.84
C ALA A 329 -20.44 -17.79 8.52
N ASP A 330 -20.31 -18.95 9.14
CA ASP A 330 -19.09 -19.37 9.84
C ASP A 330 -17.91 -19.55 8.85
N ASP A 331 -16.80 -18.86 9.15
CA ASP A 331 -15.49 -18.91 8.50
C ASP A 331 -15.42 -18.57 6.98
N LEU A 332 -15.04 -17.32 6.68
CA LEU A 332 -14.64 -16.86 5.33
C LEU A 332 -13.45 -17.64 4.71
N ASP A 333 -12.75 -18.45 5.50
CA ASP A 333 -11.65 -19.30 5.04
C ASP A 333 -12.13 -20.56 4.26
N GLU A 334 -13.42 -20.90 4.32
CA GLU A 334 -14.02 -21.94 3.48
C GLU A 334 -14.88 -21.23 2.42
N GLN A 335 -14.47 -21.31 1.15
CA GLN A 335 -15.23 -20.82 -0.02
C GLN A 335 -16.61 -21.50 -0.06
N ASP A 336 -17.52 -21.06 0.79
CA ASP A 336 -18.86 -21.56 0.83
C ASP A 336 -19.71 -20.86 -0.23
N SER A 337 -20.42 -21.67 -1.03
CA SER A 337 -21.38 -21.20 -2.01
C SER A 337 -22.49 -20.33 -1.41
N ALA A 338 -22.76 -20.45 -0.11
CA ALA A 338 -23.73 -19.65 0.60
C ALA A 338 -23.23 -18.21 0.80
N THR A 339 -21.97 -18.00 1.23
CA THR A 339 -21.38 -16.67 1.38
C THR A 339 -21.30 -15.94 0.03
N LEU A 340 -20.89 -16.63 -1.04
CA LEU A 340 -20.86 -16.04 -2.39
C LEU A 340 -22.25 -15.65 -2.89
N LYS A 341 -23.27 -16.44 -2.57
CA LYS A 341 -24.65 -16.11 -2.92
C LYS A 341 -25.16 -14.92 -2.11
N ALA A 342 -24.85 -14.86 -0.82
CA ALA A 342 -25.19 -13.74 0.05
C ALA A 342 -24.51 -12.45 -0.44
N TRP A 343 -23.23 -12.53 -0.82
CA TRP A 343 -22.47 -11.42 -1.38
C TRP A 343 -23.08 -10.90 -2.68
N SER A 344 -23.43 -11.78 -3.63
CA SER A 344 -24.13 -11.38 -4.85
C SER A 344 -25.53 -10.81 -4.59
N GLY A 345 -26.21 -11.29 -3.55
CA GLY A 345 -27.48 -10.70 -3.10
C GLY A 345 -27.32 -9.32 -2.49
N PHE A 346 -26.23 -9.07 -1.81
CA PHE A 346 -25.85 -7.75 -1.28
C PHE A 346 -25.53 -6.78 -2.42
N GLU A 347 -24.71 -7.19 -3.40
CA GLU A 347 -24.40 -6.42 -4.62
C GLU A 347 -25.68 -6.01 -5.33
N THR A 348 -26.59 -6.97 -5.57
CA THR A 348 -27.88 -6.69 -6.22
C THR A 348 -28.71 -5.65 -5.45
N ALA A 349 -28.78 -5.76 -4.12
CA ALA A 349 -29.54 -4.82 -3.30
C ALA A 349 -28.96 -3.41 -3.29
N LEU A 350 -27.60 -3.33 -3.31
CA LEU A 350 -26.88 -2.06 -3.39
C LEU A 350 -27.09 -1.39 -4.75
N ASP A 351 -27.00 -2.14 -5.84
CA ASP A 351 -27.24 -1.63 -7.19
C ASP A 351 -28.68 -1.15 -7.37
N GLU A 352 -29.65 -1.91 -6.85
CA GLU A 352 -31.06 -1.49 -6.85
C GLU A 352 -31.29 -0.20 -6.03
N PHE A 353 -30.57 -0.02 -4.93
CA PHE A 353 -30.59 1.24 -4.16
C PHE A 353 -29.95 2.38 -4.94
N GLU A 354 -28.76 2.17 -5.53
CA GLU A 354 -28.10 3.20 -6.32
C GLU A 354 -28.94 3.62 -7.54
N ASP A 355 -29.58 2.69 -8.24
CA ASP A 355 -30.42 3.01 -9.39
C ASP A 355 -31.55 3.99 -9.05
N VAL A 356 -32.20 3.80 -7.90
CA VAL A 356 -33.28 4.72 -7.48
C VAL A 356 -32.74 6.00 -6.83
N LEU A 357 -31.62 5.92 -6.14
CA LEU A 357 -30.97 7.09 -5.52
C LEU A 357 -30.44 8.07 -6.57
N TYR A 358 -29.80 7.56 -7.62
CA TYR A 358 -29.21 8.39 -8.68
C TYR A 358 -30.20 8.71 -9.81
N ALA A 359 -31.47 8.26 -9.73
CA ALA A 359 -32.49 8.66 -10.69
C ALA A 359 -32.67 10.20 -10.70
N SER A 360 -32.90 10.77 -11.87
CA SER A 360 -33.18 12.20 -12.03
C SER A 360 -34.52 12.60 -11.40
N ASP A 361 -35.51 11.69 -11.43
CA ASP A 361 -36.79 11.83 -10.73
C ASP A 361 -36.80 10.90 -9.51
N LYS A 362 -36.44 11.45 -8.35
CA LYS A 362 -36.26 10.67 -7.11
C LYS A 362 -37.62 10.40 -6.44
N ASP A 363 -37.99 9.14 -6.30
CA ASP A 363 -39.12 8.71 -5.48
C ASP A 363 -38.63 8.33 -4.06
N TRP A 364 -38.87 9.21 -3.09
CA TRP A 364 -38.48 8.97 -1.71
C TRP A 364 -39.08 7.71 -1.11
N ASN A 365 -40.32 7.31 -1.47
CA ASN A 365 -40.90 6.09 -0.91
C ASN A 365 -40.14 4.84 -1.37
N ILE A 366 -39.62 4.86 -2.60
CA ILE A 366 -38.80 3.75 -3.10
C ILE A 366 -37.41 3.81 -2.44
N ILE A 367 -36.77 4.96 -2.43
CA ILE A 367 -35.42 5.14 -1.81
C ILE A 367 -35.46 4.68 -0.35
N SER A 368 -36.40 5.21 0.46
CA SER A 368 -36.51 4.89 1.88
C SER A 368 -36.87 3.44 2.18
N SER A 369 -37.41 2.71 1.21
CA SER A 369 -37.70 1.27 1.37
C SER A 369 -36.46 0.39 1.17
N LYS A 370 -35.33 0.94 0.72
CA LYS A 370 -34.09 0.21 0.44
C LYS A 370 -33.04 0.40 1.54
N ILE A 371 -33.22 1.37 2.43
CA ILE A 371 -32.23 1.75 3.44
C ILE A 371 -32.86 1.91 4.82
N ASP A 372 -32.09 1.65 5.88
CA ASP A 372 -32.39 2.18 7.21
C ASP A 372 -32.08 3.68 7.27
N VAL A 373 -33.12 4.49 7.14
CA VAL A 373 -33.00 5.95 7.00
C VAL A 373 -32.32 6.58 8.23
N GLN A 374 -32.50 5.98 9.43
CA GLN A 374 -31.91 6.50 10.65
C GLN A 374 -30.40 6.26 10.66
N SER A 375 -29.92 5.04 10.39
CA SER A 375 -28.48 4.74 10.36
C SER A 375 -27.77 5.60 9.31
N PHE A 376 -28.40 5.83 8.15
CA PHE A 376 -27.87 6.74 7.13
C PHE A 376 -27.79 8.18 7.64
N ALA A 377 -28.80 8.69 8.33
CA ALA A 377 -28.80 10.05 8.87
C ALA A 377 -27.76 10.22 9.98
N ASP A 378 -27.62 9.23 10.86
CA ASP A 378 -26.66 9.26 11.97
C ASP A 378 -25.22 9.15 11.45
N TYR A 379 -24.95 8.24 10.50
CA TYR A 379 -23.64 8.14 9.85
C TYR A 379 -23.28 9.43 9.11
N TYR A 380 -24.25 10.03 8.37
CA TYR A 380 -24.05 11.32 7.73
C TYR A 380 -23.68 12.42 8.74
N LEU A 381 -24.41 12.52 9.84
CA LEU A 381 -24.19 13.56 10.85
C LEU A 381 -22.81 13.42 11.52
N ILE A 382 -22.40 12.18 11.81
CA ILE A 382 -21.07 11.90 12.34
C ILE A 382 -20.01 12.30 11.30
N SER A 383 -20.17 11.86 10.05
CA SER A 383 -19.25 12.16 8.95
C SER A 383 -19.13 13.66 8.67
N GLU A 384 -20.26 14.39 8.75
CA GLU A 384 -20.30 15.86 8.62
C GLU A 384 -19.56 16.54 9.77
N TRP A 385 -19.72 16.04 11.00
CA TRP A 385 -19.08 16.60 12.19
C TRP A 385 -17.57 16.42 12.18
N VAL A 386 -17.09 15.24 11.78
CA VAL A 386 -15.68 14.88 11.92
C VAL A 386 -14.77 15.43 10.82
N GLU A 387 -15.29 15.68 9.63
CA GLU A 387 -14.50 16.03 8.43
C GLU A 387 -13.28 15.11 8.26
N ASN A 388 -13.51 13.80 8.21
CA ASN A 388 -12.44 12.84 8.05
C ASN A 388 -12.08 12.68 6.57
N TRP A 389 -10.80 12.87 6.22
CA TRP A 389 -10.29 12.72 4.87
C TRP A 389 -10.60 11.35 4.26
N ASP A 390 -10.54 10.29 5.05
CA ASP A 390 -10.78 8.91 4.59
C ASP A 390 -12.25 8.57 4.41
N THR A 391 -13.16 9.31 5.03
CA THR A 391 -14.60 9.06 4.93
C THR A 391 -15.07 9.05 3.48
N PHE A 392 -15.85 8.03 3.11
CA PHE A 392 -16.41 7.77 1.78
C PHE A 392 -15.42 7.32 0.71
N LYS A 393 -14.15 7.16 1.06
CA LYS A 393 -13.12 6.63 0.17
C LYS A 393 -12.64 5.25 0.60
N ARG A 394 -12.52 5.04 1.90
CA ARG A 394 -12.12 3.81 2.59
C ARG A 394 -12.66 3.83 4.02
N SER A 395 -12.54 2.74 4.73
CA SER A 395 -12.98 2.64 6.13
C SER A 395 -14.45 3.03 6.35
N THR A 396 -15.26 2.96 5.28
CA THR A 396 -16.69 3.30 5.27
C THR A 396 -17.51 2.04 5.17
N PHE A 397 -18.15 1.66 6.27
CA PHE A 397 -18.87 0.38 6.35
C PHE A 397 -20.35 0.52 6.08
N CYS A 398 -20.93 -0.52 5.49
CA CYS A 398 -22.36 -0.74 5.40
C CYS A 398 -22.66 -2.23 5.54
N TYR A 399 -23.87 -2.56 5.98
CA TYR A 399 -24.25 -3.95 6.18
C TYR A 399 -25.72 -4.21 5.84
N ARG A 400 -26.07 -5.49 5.73
CA ARG A 400 -27.43 -5.96 5.53
C ARG A 400 -27.60 -7.30 6.23
N ASP A 401 -28.64 -7.44 7.06
CA ASP A 401 -28.93 -8.67 7.79
C ASP A 401 -29.84 -9.60 6.97
N GLY A 402 -29.28 -10.09 5.85
CA GLY A 402 -29.94 -11.03 4.97
C GLY A 402 -30.81 -10.42 3.88
N ALA A 403 -31.45 -11.28 3.07
CA ALA A 403 -32.16 -10.88 1.84
C ALA A 403 -33.45 -10.08 2.10
N ASP A 404 -34.08 -10.25 3.25
CA ASP A 404 -35.33 -9.58 3.61
C ASP A 404 -35.12 -8.24 4.34
N ASP A 405 -33.84 -7.87 4.66
CA ASP A 405 -33.48 -6.63 5.31
C ASP A 405 -33.14 -5.53 4.30
N VAL A 406 -32.95 -4.29 4.80
CA VAL A 406 -32.51 -3.12 4.03
C VAL A 406 -31.01 -2.85 4.25
N LEU A 407 -30.42 -1.93 3.49
CA LEU A 407 -29.05 -1.49 3.71
C LEU A 407 -28.97 -0.58 4.94
N HIS A 408 -27.98 -0.83 5.81
CA HIS A 408 -27.62 -0.01 6.97
C HIS A 408 -26.24 0.62 6.77
N MET A 409 -26.04 1.85 7.21
CA MET A 409 -24.72 2.49 7.29
C MET A 409 -24.07 2.20 8.64
N GLY A 410 -22.75 2.08 8.60
CA GLY A 410 -21.94 1.79 9.79
C GLY A 410 -21.38 0.39 9.79
N PRO A 411 -20.58 0.05 10.85
CA PRO A 411 -20.18 0.92 11.96
C PRO A 411 -19.14 1.98 11.56
N VAL A 412 -18.99 2.99 12.41
CA VAL A 412 -17.93 4.01 12.28
C VAL A 412 -16.56 3.41 12.62
N TRP A 413 -15.53 3.77 11.83
CA TRP A 413 -14.18 3.23 11.98
C TRP A 413 -13.13 4.17 11.40
N ASP A 414 -11.92 4.24 12.05
CA ASP A 414 -10.70 4.87 11.55
C ASP A 414 -10.78 6.40 11.44
N TYR A 415 -10.80 7.06 12.59
CA TYR A 415 -10.95 8.52 12.70
C TYR A 415 -9.72 9.22 13.26
N ASP A 416 -8.54 8.66 13.12
CA ASP A 416 -7.30 9.32 13.53
C ASP A 416 -6.97 10.54 12.65
N SER A 417 -7.42 10.55 11.41
CA SER A 417 -7.31 11.66 10.45
C SER A 417 -8.50 12.65 10.49
N ALA A 418 -9.38 12.57 11.49
CA ALA A 418 -10.56 13.39 11.65
C ALA A 418 -10.33 14.58 12.59
N LEU A 419 -11.36 15.45 12.73
CA LEU A 419 -11.42 16.54 13.73
C LEU A 419 -10.15 17.41 13.68
N ASN A 420 -9.88 17.98 12.50
CA ASN A 420 -8.71 18.81 12.23
C ASN A 420 -7.38 18.09 12.50
N ASN A 421 -7.31 16.81 12.15
CA ASN A 421 -6.08 16.05 12.22
C ASN A 421 -5.49 15.73 10.84
N GLU A 422 -5.63 16.56 9.83
CA GLU A 422 -5.04 16.43 8.51
C GLU A 422 -4.14 17.61 8.17
N ASP A 423 -3.16 17.38 7.30
CA ASP A 423 -2.32 18.44 6.75
C ASP A 423 -3.19 19.45 6.00
N GLU A 424 -2.89 20.74 6.13
CA GLU A 424 -3.61 21.83 5.44
C GLU A 424 -3.70 21.63 3.92
N SER A 425 -2.76 20.85 3.34
CA SER A 425 -2.78 20.50 1.92
C SER A 425 -3.98 19.63 1.53
N TYR A 426 -4.59 18.88 2.45
CA TYR A 426 -5.81 18.09 2.20
C TYR A 426 -7.10 18.93 2.29
N GLY A 427 -7.06 20.14 2.87
CA GLY A 427 -8.15 21.12 2.82
C GLY A 427 -9.41 20.72 3.57
N VAL A 428 -9.31 19.86 4.57
CA VAL A 428 -10.43 19.35 5.39
C VAL A 428 -10.42 19.89 6.82
N SER A 429 -9.94 21.10 7.03
CA SER A 429 -9.76 21.68 8.37
C SER A 429 -10.60 22.92 8.64
N ASP A 430 -11.51 23.30 7.74
CA ASP A 430 -12.39 24.44 7.96
C ASP A 430 -13.65 24.06 8.76
N PRO A 431 -13.73 24.38 10.05
CA PRO A 431 -14.87 24.02 10.88
C PRO A 431 -16.20 24.69 10.44
N HIS A 432 -16.16 25.55 9.43
CA HIS A 432 -17.32 26.32 8.94
C HIS A 432 -17.77 25.92 7.53
N ALA A 433 -17.30 24.80 7.01
CA ALA A 433 -17.67 24.28 5.69
C ALA A 433 -18.66 23.09 5.77
N ASP A 434 -19.52 22.95 4.77
CA ASP A 434 -20.27 21.70 4.55
C ASP A 434 -19.30 20.67 3.97
N TYR A 435 -19.29 19.45 4.52
CA TYR A 435 -18.35 18.41 4.13
C TYR A 435 -19.04 17.21 3.46
N ALA A 436 -19.66 16.35 4.25
CA ALA A 436 -20.19 15.06 3.78
C ALA A 436 -21.30 15.17 2.73
N MET A 437 -22.14 16.20 2.82
CA MET A 437 -23.20 16.43 1.82
C MET A 437 -22.67 16.91 0.46
N ASN A 438 -21.45 17.44 0.43
CA ASN A 438 -20.81 17.95 -0.77
C ASN A 438 -19.48 17.23 -1.06
N ILE A 439 -19.39 15.96 -0.70
CA ILE A 439 -18.12 15.20 -0.81
C ILE A 439 -17.53 15.23 -2.23
N GLN A 440 -18.36 15.32 -3.27
CA GLN A 440 -17.88 15.48 -4.65
C GLN A 440 -17.06 16.77 -4.86
N ASP A 441 -17.33 17.81 -4.09
CA ASP A 441 -16.60 19.08 -4.18
C ASP A 441 -15.27 19.02 -3.43
N GLN A 442 -15.11 18.02 -2.58
CA GLN A 442 -13.89 17.71 -1.83
C GLN A 442 -13.02 16.65 -2.52
N GLN A 443 -13.50 16.04 -3.62
CA GLN A 443 -12.71 15.07 -4.38
C GLN A 443 -11.50 15.74 -5.03
N ARG A 444 -10.33 15.12 -4.83
CA ARG A 444 -9.06 15.54 -5.45
C ARG A 444 -8.57 14.50 -6.46
N GLY A 445 -9.47 14.05 -7.35
CA GLY A 445 -9.19 13.00 -8.33
C GLY A 445 -9.46 11.57 -7.84
N GLU A 446 -9.77 11.37 -6.56
CA GLU A 446 -10.14 10.07 -5.98
C GLU A 446 -11.65 9.82 -6.07
N ILE A 447 -12.05 8.55 -6.22
CA ILE A 447 -13.45 8.13 -6.17
C ILE A 447 -13.92 8.21 -4.71
N SER A 448 -15.07 8.80 -4.48
CA SER A 448 -15.72 8.88 -3.17
C SER A 448 -17.19 8.48 -3.28
N LEU A 449 -17.70 7.82 -2.25
CA LEU A 449 -19.10 7.45 -2.14
C LEU A 449 -19.97 8.71 -2.03
N THR A 450 -20.85 8.95 -3.00
CA THR A 450 -21.64 10.18 -3.12
C THR A 450 -23.10 10.03 -2.72
N TRP A 451 -23.46 8.95 -2.02
CA TRP A 451 -24.85 8.68 -1.59
C TRP A 451 -25.47 9.85 -0.82
N PHE A 452 -24.72 10.45 0.10
CA PHE A 452 -25.22 11.56 0.93
C PHE A 452 -25.42 12.86 0.14
N THR A 453 -24.61 13.08 -0.90
CA THR A 453 -24.85 14.18 -1.85
C THR A 453 -26.21 14.04 -2.53
N GLU A 454 -26.57 12.82 -2.92
CA GLU A 454 -27.84 12.54 -3.58
C GLU A 454 -29.03 12.49 -2.60
N LEU A 455 -28.83 11.92 -1.39
CA LEU A 455 -29.85 11.88 -0.34
C LEU A 455 -30.22 13.29 0.15
N MET A 456 -29.24 14.21 0.24
CA MET A 456 -29.50 15.60 0.65
C MET A 456 -30.38 16.40 -0.32
N LYS A 457 -30.56 15.92 -1.56
CA LYS A 457 -31.52 16.48 -2.51
C LYS A 457 -32.97 16.14 -2.11
N CYS A 458 -33.18 15.06 -1.34
CA CYS A 458 -34.50 14.65 -0.85
C CYS A 458 -34.88 15.46 0.40
N GLN A 459 -36.03 16.15 0.35
CA GLN A 459 -36.50 16.93 1.50
C GLN A 459 -36.73 16.05 2.74
N GLN A 460 -37.29 14.86 2.54
CA GLN A 460 -37.64 13.94 3.64
C GLN A 460 -36.38 13.41 4.33
N PHE A 461 -35.27 13.21 3.62
CA PHE A 461 -34.01 12.85 4.25
C PHE A 461 -33.48 14.01 5.12
N ARG A 462 -33.55 15.25 4.60
CA ARG A 462 -33.18 16.44 5.40
C ARG A 462 -34.03 16.59 6.66
N GLU A 463 -35.31 16.20 6.62
CA GLU A 463 -36.20 16.21 7.80
C GLU A 463 -35.70 15.26 8.88
N VAL A 464 -35.29 14.03 8.51
CA VAL A 464 -34.72 13.05 9.45
C VAL A 464 -33.36 13.55 9.97
N VAL A 465 -32.48 14.05 9.12
CA VAL A 465 -31.16 14.59 9.53
C VAL A 465 -31.33 15.73 10.53
N GLN A 466 -32.24 16.69 10.28
CA GLN A 466 -32.51 17.81 11.18
C GLN A 466 -33.01 17.32 12.53
N GLU A 467 -33.97 16.40 12.52
CA GLU A 467 -34.55 15.79 13.73
C GLU A 467 -33.47 15.09 14.57
N ARG A 468 -32.66 14.21 13.94
CA ARG A 468 -31.57 13.50 14.60
C ARG A 468 -30.50 14.45 15.13
N TYR A 469 -30.13 15.50 14.37
CA TYR A 469 -29.19 16.49 14.85
C TYR A 469 -29.73 17.23 16.09
N GLN A 470 -30.95 17.80 16.02
CA GLN A 470 -31.49 18.65 17.08
C GLN A 470 -31.79 17.88 18.37
N HIS A 471 -32.26 16.62 18.27
CA HIS A 471 -32.77 15.89 19.43
C HIS A 471 -31.85 14.77 19.91
N THR A 472 -30.88 14.33 19.09
CA THR A 472 -29.95 13.25 19.47
C THR A 472 -28.51 13.75 19.55
N MET A 473 -27.94 14.26 18.44
CA MET A 473 -26.51 14.57 18.39
C MET A 473 -26.16 15.88 19.12
N ARG A 474 -26.92 16.94 18.90
CA ARG A 474 -26.64 18.27 19.50
C ARG A 474 -26.54 18.25 21.01
N PRO A 475 -27.46 17.61 21.79
CA PRO A 475 -27.33 17.54 23.25
C PRO A 475 -26.02 16.85 23.71
N LEU A 476 -25.53 15.87 22.95
CA LEU A 476 -24.25 15.19 23.23
C LEU A 476 -23.06 16.12 22.97
N LEU A 477 -23.10 16.86 21.85
CA LEU A 477 -22.04 17.81 21.51
C LEU A 477 -21.99 19.03 22.44
N GLU A 478 -23.12 19.48 22.96
CA GLU A 478 -23.18 20.56 23.96
C GLU A 478 -22.46 20.17 25.27
N ASN A 479 -22.36 18.86 25.57
CA ASN A 479 -21.61 18.33 26.72
C ASN A 479 -20.16 17.96 26.39
N TRP A 480 -19.69 18.19 25.15
CA TRP A 480 -18.36 17.78 24.70
C TRP A 480 -17.22 18.31 25.57
N SER A 481 -17.32 19.55 26.04
CA SER A 481 -16.27 20.13 26.89
C SER A 481 -16.07 19.34 28.20
N GLU A 482 -17.13 18.83 28.80
CA GLU A 482 -17.07 17.96 29.98
C GLU A 482 -16.43 16.61 29.62
N THR A 483 -16.88 15.99 28.55
CA THR A 483 -16.33 14.72 28.03
C THR A 483 -14.83 14.86 27.72
N CYS A 484 -14.42 15.95 27.05
CA CYS A 484 -13.02 16.21 26.74
C CYS A 484 -12.16 16.39 28.00
N ASN A 485 -12.69 17.05 29.04
CA ASN A 485 -12.00 17.19 30.32
C ASN A 485 -11.84 15.85 31.04
N ASP A 486 -12.83 14.96 30.97
CA ASP A 486 -12.74 13.59 31.50
C ASP A 486 -11.66 12.78 30.77
N TYR A 487 -11.61 12.88 29.43
CA TYR A 487 -10.55 12.26 28.63
C TYR A 487 -9.18 12.82 28.99
N ARG A 488 -9.07 14.16 29.10
CA ARG A 488 -7.85 14.85 29.50
C ARG A 488 -7.35 14.34 30.87
N SER A 489 -8.23 14.31 31.89
CA SER A 489 -7.87 13.84 33.21
C SER A 489 -7.45 12.37 33.24
N THR A 490 -8.05 11.55 32.38
CA THR A 490 -7.75 10.12 32.26
C THR A 490 -6.39 9.90 31.61
N LEU A 491 -6.05 10.68 30.59
CA LEU A 491 -4.85 10.50 29.76
C LEU A 491 -3.60 11.23 30.27
N GLU A 492 -3.74 12.26 31.12
CA GLU A 492 -2.67 13.22 31.43
C GLU A 492 -1.35 12.56 31.81
N ASN A 493 -1.38 11.54 32.65
CA ASN A 493 -0.17 10.85 33.08
C ASN A 493 0.41 9.96 31.98
N SER A 494 -0.42 9.20 31.30
CA SER A 494 0.02 8.32 30.21
C SER A 494 0.44 9.09 28.98
N ALA A 495 -0.13 10.25 28.71
CA ALA A 495 0.34 11.18 27.67
C ALA A 495 1.77 11.66 27.99
N LYS A 496 2.06 12.01 29.25
CA LYS A 496 3.42 12.35 29.68
C LYS A 496 4.38 11.18 29.47
N MET A 497 3.96 9.95 29.80
CA MET A 497 4.76 8.74 29.57
C MET A 497 4.98 8.50 28.06
N GLU A 498 3.96 8.69 27.25
CA GLU A 498 4.00 8.58 25.79
C GLU A 498 5.04 9.51 25.17
N PHE A 499 4.98 10.80 25.52
CA PHE A 499 5.89 11.82 24.99
C PHE A 499 7.33 11.69 25.51
N VAL A 500 7.56 10.98 26.62
CA VAL A 500 8.89 10.58 27.09
C VAL A 500 9.42 9.38 26.31
N ARG A 501 8.52 8.43 25.95
CA ARG A 501 8.91 7.20 25.25
C ARG A 501 9.17 7.44 23.76
N TRP A 502 8.36 8.28 23.12
CA TRP A 502 8.38 8.53 21.68
C TRP A 502 8.64 10.00 21.41
N ASP A 503 9.61 10.30 20.54
CA ASP A 503 9.74 11.67 20.04
C ASP A 503 8.64 11.91 18.99
N LEU A 504 7.66 12.73 19.37
CA LEU A 504 6.51 13.02 18.53
C LEU A 504 6.69 14.29 17.68
N LYS A 505 7.85 14.98 17.78
CA LYS A 505 8.07 16.30 17.18
C LYS A 505 8.62 16.28 15.76
N ASP A 506 9.36 15.25 15.36
CA ASP A 506 10.17 15.27 14.14
C ASP A 506 9.92 14.06 13.22
N GLN A 507 8.67 13.58 13.10
CA GLN A 507 8.41 12.42 12.23
C GLN A 507 8.03 12.84 10.82
N PRO A 508 8.87 12.54 9.80
CA PRO A 508 8.48 12.71 8.41
C PRO A 508 7.33 11.77 8.03
N GLY A 509 6.30 12.29 7.37
CA GLY A 509 5.17 11.52 6.88
C GLY A 509 4.00 11.34 7.86
N THR A 510 4.07 11.83 9.07
CA THR A 510 2.88 12.08 9.87
C THR A 510 2.37 13.46 9.54
N ALA A 511 1.14 13.55 9.10
CA ALA A 511 0.52 14.79 8.67
C ALA A 511 0.48 15.86 9.76
N ARG A 512 1.15 15.64 10.91
CA ARG A 512 1.18 16.66 11.93
C ARG A 512 2.10 16.45 13.08
N ALA A 513 3.34 16.69 12.84
CA ALA A 513 4.06 17.40 13.86
C ALA A 513 3.52 18.84 13.90
N ASP A 514 2.49 19.07 14.66
CA ASP A 514 2.18 20.45 14.96
C ASP A 514 3.36 21.05 15.73
N GLU A 515 3.80 22.21 15.29
CA GLU A 515 4.90 22.99 15.90
C GLU A 515 4.66 23.32 17.39
N SER A 516 3.46 23.01 17.94
CA SER A 516 3.08 23.30 19.33
C SER A 516 3.89 22.52 20.36
N GLY A 517 4.24 21.29 20.08
CA GLY A 517 5.18 20.52 20.88
C GLY A 517 4.70 20.00 22.24
N THR A 518 3.44 20.15 22.65
CA THR A 518 2.90 19.56 23.88
C THR A 518 1.53 18.94 23.67
N TRP A 519 1.29 17.81 24.36
CA TRP A 519 0.02 17.12 24.36
C TRP A 519 -1.16 18.03 24.75
N GLN A 520 -0.99 18.91 25.77
CA GLN A 520 -2.02 19.84 26.23
C GLN A 520 -2.46 20.79 25.11
N GLN A 521 -1.52 21.29 24.32
CA GLN A 521 -1.80 22.18 23.19
C GLN A 521 -2.56 21.46 22.09
N ASP A 522 -2.24 20.19 21.81
CA ASP A 522 -2.97 19.38 20.82
C ASP A 522 -4.41 19.13 21.27
N VAL A 523 -4.62 18.83 22.54
CA VAL A 523 -5.97 18.68 23.12
C VAL A 523 -6.73 19.99 23.12
N ASP A 524 -6.10 21.13 23.45
CA ASP A 524 -6.73 22.45 23.41
C ASP A 524 -7.18 22.81 21.98
N LYS A 525 -6.35 22.55 20.95
CA LYS A 525 -6.70 22.76 19.55
C LYS A 525 -7.87 21.88 19.11
N LEU A 526 -7.84 20.61 19.48
CA LEU A 526 -8.96 19.70 19.21
C LEU A 526 -10.26 20.22 19.84
N GLN A 527 -10.23 20.65 21.08
CA GLN A 527 -11.38 21.18 21.80
C GLN A 527 -11.92 22.47 21.16
N ASP A 528 -11.02 23.39 20.80
CA ASP A 528 -11.38 24.65 20.15
C ASP A 528 -12.01 24.41 18.76
N TRP A 529 -11.45 23.51 17.98
CA TRP A 529 -11.99 23.15 16.67
C TRP A 529 -13.39 22.54 16.80
N ILE A 530 -13.57 21.57 17.70
CA ILE A 530 -14.87 20.93 17.95
C ILE A 530 -15.91 21.94 18.40
N ALA A 531 -15.55 22.92 19.24
CA ALA A 531 -16.45 23.96 19.67
C ALA A 531 -16.92 24.81 18.47
N GLN A 532 -16.02 25.22 17.58
CA GLN A 532 -16.34 25.97 16.36
C GLN A 532 -17.20 25.12 15.41
N ARG A 533 -16.86 23.86 15.21
CA ARG A 533 -17.61 22.93 14.35
C ARG A 533 -19.03 22.71 14.86
N THR A 534 -19.19 22.49 16.17
CA THR A 534 -20.50 22.33 16.82
C THR A 534 -21.36 23.61 16.67
N ALA A 535 -20.76 24.77 16.83
CA ALA A 535 -21.46 26.05 16.63
C ALA A 535 -21.90 26.23 15.16
N TYR A 536 -21.05 25.87 14.20
CA TYR A 536 -21.40 25.89 12.78
C TYR A 536 -22.56 24.95 12.48
N MET A 537 -22.48 23.68 12.90
CA MET A 537 -23.52 22.68 12.66
C MET A 537 -24.86 23.09 13.30
N THR A 538 -24.83 23.65 14.52
CA THR A 538 -26.04 24.16 15.19
C THR A 538 -26.72 25.26 14.38
N LYS A 539 -25.93 26.15 13.78
CA LYS A 539 -26.43 27.17 12.88
C LYS A 539 -26.88 26.57 11.53
N ARG A 540 -26.19 25.57 11.03
CA ARG A 540 -26.45 24.93 9.74
C ARG A 540 -27.76 24.15 9.74
N PHE A 541 -28.01 23.37 10.80
CA PHE A 541 -29.20 22.51 10.98
C PHE A 541 -30.29 23.24 11.79
N ASP A 542 -30.49 24.53 11.49
CA ASP A 542 -31.55 25.37 12.06
C ASP A 542 -32.95 24.99 11.52
N ASP A 543 -34.01 25.68 12.01
CA ASP A 543 -35.38 25.39 11.59
C ASP A 543 -35.67 25.66 10.10
N GLU A 544 -34.78 26.36 9.42
CA GLU A 544 -34.84 26.64 7.99
C GLU A 544 -34.12 25.62 7.12
N PHE A 545 -33.30 24.73 7.71
CA PHE A 545 -32.43 23.79 6.98
C PHE A 545 -33.19 22.95 5.94
N VAL A 546 -34.28 22.31 6.37
CA VAL A 546 -35.09 21.44 5.50
C VAL A 546 -35.65 22.21 4.31
N ARG A 547 -36.23 23.39 4.59
CA ARG A 547 -36.87 24.20 3.57
C ARG A 547 -35.86 24.84 2.63
N ARG A 548 -34.75 25.30 3.18
CA ARG A 548 -33.71 26.01 2.43
C ARG A 548 -33.06 25.06 1.40
N GLY A 549 -32.69 23.85 1.80
CA GLY A 549 -31.82 23.00 1.00
C GLY A 549 -30.56 23.74 0.54
N ASN A 550 -29.88 23.24 -0.45
CA ASN A 550 -28.78 23.94 -1.11
C ASN A 550 -29.27 24.48 -2.47
N GLN A 551 -28.78 25.68 -2.84
CA GLN A 551 -29.03 26.27 -4.16
C GLN A 551 -27.74 26.21 -4.99
N ALA A 552 -27.88 26.07 -6.31
CA ALA A 552 -26.73 26.02 -7.20
C ALA A 552 -26.13 27.41 -7.39
N ASP A 553 -24.87 27.58 -6.99
CA ASP A 553 -24.08 28.80 -7.19
C ASP A 553 -23.46 28.83 -8.60
N SER A 554 -23.03 27.66 -9.11
CA SER A 554 -22.45 27.51 -10.44
C SER A 554 -22.72 26.12 -11.04
N MET A 555 -22.41 25.99 -12.31
CA MET A 555 -22.56 24.75 -13.08
C MET A 555 -21.41 24.57 -14.04
N THR A 556 -20.96 23.32 -14.20
CA THR A 556 -19.98 22.92 -15.22
C THR A 556 -20.58 21.82 -16.10
N LEU A 557 -20.19 21.76 -17.38
CA LEU A 557 -20.60 20.74 -18.32
C LEU A 557 -19.41 19.83 -18.66
N GLY A 558 -19.64 18.51 -18.77
CA GLY A 558 -18.62 17.50 -19.10
C GLY A 558 -18.95 16.73 -20.37
N GLY A 559 -17.95 16.06 -20.93
CA GLY A 559 -18.07 15.24 -22.15
C GLY A 559 -18.07 16.05 -23.46
N LEU A 560 -17.69 17.34 -23.40
CA LEU A 560 -17.65 18.24 -24.55
C LEU A 560 -16.35 18.05 -25.36
N ASN A 561 -16.43 18.28 -26.68
CA ASN A 561 -15.28 18.33 -27.59
C ASN A 561 -14.99 19.79 -27.94
N ASP A 562 -13.80 20.33 -27.59
CA ASP A 562 -13.42 21.73 -27.79
C ASP A 562 -14.46 22.72 -27.20
N ASN A 563 -14.97 22.43 -26.00
CA ASN A 563 -16.05 23.19 -25.36
C ASN A 563 -17.33 23.32 -26.21
N ALA A 564 -17.62 22.36 -27.06
CA ALA A 564 -18.83 22.30 -27.89
C ALA A 564 -19.44 20.88 -27.88
N VAL A 565 -20.74 20.81 -28.13
CA VAL A 565 -21.43 19.58 -28.51
C VAL A 565 -21.25 19.38 -30.02
N LYS A 566 -20.59 18.31 -30.42
CA LYS A 566 -20.38 17.97 -31.85
C LYS A 566 -21.00 16.62 -32.15
N LEU A 567 -21.99 16.58 -33.03
CA LEU A 567 -22.73 15.38 -33.39
C LEU A 567 -23.03 15.34 -34.90
N GLY A 568 -23.26 14.14 -35.42
CA GLY A 568 -23.93 13.96 -36.76
C GLY A 568 -25.44 14.08 -36.66
N ALA A 569 -26.09 14.34 -37.76
CA ALA A 569 -27.55 14.29 -37.86
C ALA A 569 -28.03 12.83 -37.57
N GLY A 570 -29.04 12.69 -36.69
CA GLY A 570 -29.58 11.40 -36.26
C GLY A 570 -28.82 10.76 -35.06
N GLN A 571 -27.67 11.32 -34.65
CA GLN A 571 -26.89 10.83 -33.52
C GLN A 571 -27.46 11.40 -32.21
N ASN A 572 -27.46 10.60 -31.14
CA ASN A 572 -27.65 11.06 -29.78
C ASN A 572 -26.40 10.75 -28.93
N LYS A 573 -26.15 11.60 -27.95
CA LYS A 573 -25.02 11.40 -27.01
C LYS A 573 -25.39 11.93 -25.64
N LYS A 574 -24.96 11.20 -24.62
CA LYS A 574 -25.08 11.59 -23.20
C LYS A 574 -23.93 12.51 -22.83
N TYR A 575 -24.25 13.57 -22.13
CA TYR A 575 -23.33 14.56 -21.55
C TYR A 575 -23.60 14.67 -20.05
N THR A 576 -22.65 15.24 -19.31
CA THR A 576 -22.78 15.43 -17.87
C THR A 576 -22.86 16.91 -17.53
N PHE A 577 -23.50 17.22 -16.41
CA PHE A 577 -23.40 18.51 -15.73
C PHE A 577 -23.12 18.29 -14.26
N ARG A 578 -22.41 19.24 -13.64
CA ARG A 578 -22.15 19.23 -12.22
C ARG A 578 -22.55 20.58 -11.63
N LEU A 579 -23.32 20.53 -10.56
CA LEU A 579 -23.69 21.70 -9.76
C LEU A 579 -22.69 21.90 -8.63
N THR A 580 -22.46 23.14 -8.24
CA THR A 580 -21.70 23.52 -7.05
C THR A 580 -22.62 24.38 -6.17
N PRO A 581 -22.88 24.00 -4.90
CA PRO A 581 -22.50 22.74 -4.28
C PRO A 581 -23.15 21.51 -4.93
N ALA A 582 -22.52 20.34 -4.83
CA ALA A 582 -22.98 19.10 -5.47
C ALA A 582 -24.37 18.66 -4.98
N SER A 583 -24.71 18.96 -3.72
CA SER A 583 -26.03 18.69 -3.11
C SER A 583 -27.10 19.71 -3.45
N ALA A 584 -26.89 20.59 -4.45
CA ALA A 584 -27.91 21.58 -4.84
C ALA A 584 -29.23 20.91 -5.22
N CYS A 585 -30.33 21.50 -4.71
CA CYS A 585 -31.70 20.98 -4.86
C CYS A 585 -32.47 21.60 -6.04
N ASP A 586 -31.84 22.51 -6.81
CA ASP A 586 -32.48 23.21 -7.90
C ASP A 586 -32.88 22.24 -9.04
N THR A 587 -34.11 22.44 -9.56
CA THR A 587 -34.55 21.68 -10.74
C THR A 587 -33.73 22.09 -11.96
N VAL A 588 -33.08 21.12 -12.58
CA VAL A 588 -32.29 21.32 -13.80
C VAL A 588 -33.19 21.31 -15.03
N ARG A 589 -32.92 22.22 -15.95
CA ARG A 589 -33.62 22.30 -17.25
C ARG A 589 -32.60 22.42 -18.37
N VAL A 590 -32.84 21.71 -19.47
CA VAL A 590 -32.02 21.78 -20.67
C VAL A 590 -32.85 22.32 -21.80
N THR A 591 -32.33 23.29 -22.55
CA THR A 591 -33.01 23.92 -23.70
C THR A 591 -32.05 24.10 -24.85
N VAL A 592 -32.55 24.02 -26.06
CA VAL A 592 -31.82 24.28 -27.30
C VAL A 592 -32.55 25.43 -28.02
N ASP A 593 -31.80 26.43 -28.50
CA ASP A 593 -32.40 27.61 -29.15
C ASP A 593 -33.09 27.26 -30.48
N ASP A 594 -32.49 26.38 -31.27
CA ASP A 594 -33.12 25.90 -32.54
C ASP A 594 -33.36 24.37 -32.49
N PRO A 595 -34.60 23.94 -32.18
CA PRO A 595 -34.94 22.51 -32.10
C PRO A 595 -34.97 21.82 -33.46
N THR A 596 -34.81 22.52 -34.56
CA THR A 596 -34.67 21.93 -35.91
C THR A 596 -33.27 21.46 -36.19
N VAL A 597 -32.30 22.01 -35.48
CA VAL A 597 -30.85 21.61 -35.54
C VAL A 597 -30.55 20.51 -34.55
N ALA A 598 -30.96 20.68 -33.28
CA ALA A 598 -30.76 19.70 -32.23
C ALA A 598 -31.90 19.69 -31.21
N LYS A 599 -32.04 18.58 -30.46
CA LYS A 599 -32.93 18.45 -29.30
C LYS A 599 -32.10 18.05 -28.10
N ALA A 600 -32.55 18.43 -26.89
CA ALA A 600 -31.94 18.02 -25.67
C ALA A 600 -32.96 17.73 -24.56
N GLU A 601 -32.68 16.76 -23.73
CA GLU A 601 -33.50 16.35 -22.60
C GLU A 601 -32.65 15.93 -21.42
N ILE A 602 -33.20 15.97 -20.21
CA ILE A 602 -32.54 15.46 -19.02
C ILE A 602 -32.40 13.95 -19.16
N GLY A 603 -31.21 13.43 -18.82
CA GLY A 603 -30.95 11.99 -18.83
C GLY A 603 -31.72 11.24 -17.73
N THR A 604 -31.69 9.93 -17.78
CA THR A 604 -32.32 9.05 -16.78
C THR A 604 -31.72 9.23 -15.39
N TYR A 605 -30.39 9.41 -15.33
CA TYR A 605 -29.68 9.57 -14.07
C TYR A 605 -29.31 11.03 -13.81
N ALA A 606 -29.27 11.42 -12.53
CA ALA A 606 -28.88 12.75 -12.06
C ALA A 606 -27.49 13.15 -12.61
N GLY A 607 -27.36 14.44 -12.91
CA GLY A 607 -26.11 14.97 -13.47
C GLY A 607 -25.89 14.66 -14.95
N THR A 608 -26.90 14.15 -15.66
CA THR A 608 -26.80 13.81 -17.09
C THR A 608 -27.87 14.50 -17.95
N PHE A 609 -27.55 14.73 -19.22
CA PHE A 609 -28.50 15.14 -20.26
C PHE A 609 -28.12 14.54 -21.60
N VAL A 610 -29.10 14.35 -22.47
CA VAL A 610 -28.90 13.76 -23.79
C VAL A 610 -29.16 14.86 -24.85
N VAL A 611 -28.26 14.94 -25.83
CA VAL A 611 -28.43 15.80 -27.01
C VAL A 611 -28.58 14.94 -28.25
N THR A 612 -29.58 15.20 -29.06
CA THR A 612 -29.86 14.52 -30.34
C THR A 612 -29.70 15.52 -31.48
N GLY A 613 -28.81 15.20 -32.44
CA GLY A 613 -28.67 15.96 -33.69
C GLY A 613 -29.88 15.70 -34.60
N VAL A 614 -30.50 16.76 -35.13
CA VAL A 614 -31.68 16.66 -36.00
C VAL A 614 -31.30 16.89 -37.44
N GLN A 615 -30.66 17.99 -37.76
CA GLN A 615 -30.12 18.31 -39.07
C GLN A 615 -28.87 19.16 -38.99
N ASN A 616 -28.06 19.14 -40.04
CA ASN A 616 -26.83 19.92 -40.11
C ASN A 616 -27.08 21.43 -39.86
N GLY A 617 -26.30 22.02 -38.98
CA GLY A 617 -26.41 23.40 -38.57
C GLY A 617 -25.73 23.67 -37.23
N GLU A 618 -25.80 24.89 -36.78
CA GLU A 618 -25.29 25.32 -35.48
C GLU A 618 -26.45 25.92 -34.65
N THR A 619 -26.41 25.63 -33.33
CA THR A 619 -27.35 26.19 -32.38
C THR A 619 -26.71 26.31 -31.02
N THR A 620 -27.41 26.82 -30.03
CA THR A 620 -26.94 26.95 -28.66
C THR A 620 -27.76 26.07 -27.72
N LEU A 621 -27.07 25.35 -26.82
CA LEU A 621 -27.69 24.62 -25.73
C LEU A 621 -27.41 25.33 -24.41
N THR A 622 -28.44 25.46 -23.60
CA THR A 622 -28.37 26.03 -22.26
C THR A 622 -28.90 25.03 -21.24
N VAL A 623 -28.05 24.71 -20.24
CA VAL A 623 -28.43 23.95 -19.04
C VAL A 623 -28.56 24.97 -17.89
N ARG A 624 -29.65 24.91 -17.13
CA ARG A 624 -29.95 25.86 -16.05
C ARG A 624 -30.49 25.18 -14.81
N ALA A 625 -30.01 25.60 -13.65
CA ALA A 625 -30.48 25.18 -12.33
C ALA A 625 -30.57 26.43 -11.43
N GLY A 626 -31.78 26.86 -11.06
CA GLY A 626 -31.97 28.10 -10.30
C GLY A 626 -31.28 29.30 -10.96
N ALA A 627 -30.32 29.91 -10.26
CA ALA A 627 -29.52 31.04 -10.76
C ALA A 627 -28.33 30.58 -11.62
N ALA A 628 -27.82 29.36 -11.41
CA ALA A 628 -26.70 28.78 -12.15
C ALA A 628 -27.10 28.39 -13.58
N SER A 629 -26.22 28.66 -14.54
CA SER A 629 -26.43 28.26 -15.93
C SER A 629 -25.13 28.08 -16.67
N ALA A 630 -25.10 27.13 -17.60
CA ALA A 630 -24.00 26.94 -18.53
C ALA A 630 -24.55 26.88 -19.96
N THR A 631 -23.87 27.52 -20.89
CA THR A 631 -24.27 27.60 -22.30
C THR A 631 -23.13 27.11 -23.18
N VAL A 632 -23.43 26.28 -24.18
CA VAL A 632 -22.46 25.67 -25.07
C VAL A 632 -22.97 25.65 -26.51
N ASN A 633 -22.07 25.81 -27.49
CA ASN A 633 -22.41 25.66 -28.89
C ASN A 633 -22.69 24.19 -29.23
N VAL A 634 -23.71 23.97 -30.05
CA VAL A 634 -24.06 22.67 -30.64
C VAL A 634 -23.83 22.73 -32.15
N ILE A 635 -23.00 21.89 -32.65
CA ILE A 635 -22.62 21.79 -34.06
C ILE A 635 -23.07 20.42 -34.56
N ILE A 636 -24.04 20.43 -35.44
CA ILE A 636 -24.51 19.21 -36.13
C ILE A 636 -23.94 19.23 -37.56
N ASP A 637 -22.98 18.35 -37.79
CA ASP A 637 -22.32 18.22 -39.09
C ASP A 637 -22.02 16.73 -39.37
N ASP A 638 -22.39 16.22 -40.51
CA ASP A 638 -22.07 14.85 -40.89
C ASP A 638 -20.55 14.59 -41.00
N LYS A 639 -19.75 15.63 -41.07
CA LYS A 639 -18.29 15.56 -40.94
C LYS A 639 -17.80 15.43 -39.49
N ALA A 640 -18.65 15.72 -38.53
CA ALA A 640 -18.35 15.56 -37.08
C ALA A 640 -18.97 14.26 -36.53
N ARG A 641 -19.10 13.23 -37.37
CA ARG A 641 -19.60 11.92 -36.94
C ARG A 641 -18.74 11.39 -35.78
N ASN A 642 -19.41 11.09 -34.68
CA ASN A 642 -18.79 10.43 -33.53
C ASN A 642 -19.73 9.32 -33.05
N GLY A 643 -19.18 8.14 -32.77
CA GLY A 643 -19.96 6.98 -32.32
C GLY A 643 -20.35 6.03 -33.46
N TRP A 644 -21.34 5.18 -33.18
CA TRP A 644 -21.81 4.15 -34.08
C TRP A 644 -22.67 4.68 -35.22
N TYR A 645 -22.42 4.19 -36.44
CA TYR A 645 -23.22 4.42 -37.63
C TYR A 645 -23.38 3.12 -38.40
N GLU A 646 -24.61 2.84 -38.82
CA GLU A 646 -24.93 1.71 -39.71
C GLU A 646 -24.83 2.15 -41.18
N GLU A 647 -24.02 1.44 -41.97
CA GLU A 647 -23.89 1.67 -43.40
C GLU A 647 -23.90 0.33 -44.14
N ASN A 648 -24.88 0.16 -45.03
CA ASN A 648 -25.07 -1.06 -45.84
C ASN A 648 -25.18 -2.35 -44.96
N GLY A 649 -25.87 -2.26 -43.84
CA GLY A 649 -26.06 -3.39 -42.90
C GLY A 649 -24.80 -3.76 -42.09
N LYS A 650 -23.82 -2.88 -41.99
CA LYS A 650 -22.65 -3.00 -41.15
C LYS A 650 -22.52 -1.80 -40.25
N HIS A 651 -21.94 -2.01 -39.02
CA HIS A 651 -21.76 -0.97 -38.04
C HIS A 651 -20.28 -0.49 -38.02
N TYR A 652 -20.11 0.83 -38.04
CA TYR A 652 -18.81 1.49 -38.05
C TYR A 652 -18.73 2.53 -36.97
N TRP A 653 -17.58 2.62 -36.32
CA TRP A 653 -17.29 3.64 -35.32
C TRP A 653 -16.56 4.82 -35.95
N TYR A 654 -17.06 6.02 -35.68
CA TYR A 654 -16.46 7.27 -36.16
C TYR A 654 -15.96 8.11 -35.02
N VAL A 655 -14.83 8.78 -35.18
CA VAL A 655 -14.28 9.82 -34.31
C VAL A 655 -13.94 11.01 -35.21
N ASP A 656 -14.50 12.17 -34.90
CA ASP A 656 -14.34 13.42 -35.64
C ASP A 656 -14.54 13.27 -37.17
N GLY A 657 -15.53 12.52 -37.55
CA GLY A 657 -15.89 12.25 -38.93
C GLY A 657 -15.05 11.17 -39.61
N GLU A 658 -14.00 10.70 -38.96
CA GLU A 658 -13.14 9.66 -39.52
C GLU A 658 -13.53 8.28 -39.03
N ARG A 659 -13.66 7.33 -39.96
CA ARG A 659 -13.94 5.94 -39.64
C ARG A 659 -12.76 5.30 -38.97
N GLN A 660 -12.98 4.66 -37.84
CA GLN A 660 -11.99 3.97 -37.03
C GLN A 660 -11.80 2.51 -37.47
N GLY A 661 -10.72 1.88 -36.98
CA GLY A 661 -10.45 0.45 -37.22
C GLY A 661 -9.79 0.14 -38.57
N LEU A 662 -9.33 1.16 -39.31
CA LEU A 662 -8.68 0.98 -40.64
C LEU A 662 -7.19 0.69 -40.53
N GLN A 663 -6.57 0.85 -39.36
CA GLN A 663 -5.15 0.60 -39.14
C GLN A 663 -4.83 -0.91 -39.23
N LYS A 664 -3.65 -1.24 -39.69
CA LYS A 664 -3.18 -2.63 -39.74
C LYS A 664 -3.18 -3.22 -38.33
N GLY A 665 -3.91 -4.33 -38.15
CA GLY A 665 -4.06 -4.99 -36.85
C GLY A 665 -5.40 -4.67 -36.16
N GLY A 666 -6.26 -3.84 -36.79
CA GLY A 666 -7.60 -3.53 -36.29
C GLY A 666 -7.61 -2.62 -35.07
N LEU A 667 -8.76 -2.45 -34.46
CA LEU A 667 -8.97 -1.67 -33.24
C LEU A 667 -9.91 -2.38 -32.28
N GLU A 668 -9.39 -2.75 -31.12
CA GLU A 668 -10.20 -3.13 -29.96
C GLU A 668 -10.49 -1.87 -29.12
N PHE A 669 -11.73 -1.65 -28.75
CA PHE A 669 -12.08 -0.54 -27.88
C PHE A 669 -13.33 -0.88 -27.04
N THR A 670 -13.43 -0.26 -25.87
CA THR A 670 -14.64 -0.35 -25.04
C THR A 670 -15.50 0.87 -25.30
N ASP A 671 -16.73 0.64 -25.65
CA ASP A 671 -17.72 1.72 -25.83
C ASP A 671 -18.10 2.27 -24.44
N PRO A 672 -17.84 3.53 -24.16
CA PRO A 672 -18.10 4.11 -22.86
C PRO A 672 -19.59 4.17 -22.48
N ASP A 673 -20.48 4.14 -23.47
CA ASP A 673 -21.91 4.24 -23.24
C ASP A 673 -22.56 2.88 -22.91
N THR A 674 -21.99 1.79 -23.43
CA THR A 674 -22.54 0.43 -23.25
C THR A 674 -21.67 -0.47 -22.36
N GLY A 675 -20.40 -0.07 -22.14
CA GLY A 675 -19.42 -0.93 -21.51
C GLY A 675 -18.98 -2.13 -22.35
N CYS A 676 -19.63 -2.35 -23.51
CA CYS A 676 -19.29 -3.43 -24.43
C CYS A 676 -17.93 -3.22 -25.07
N ARG A 677 -17.16 -4.29 -25.15
CA ARG A 677 -15.88 -4.31 -25.84
C ARG A 677 -16.06 -4.81 -27.27
N TYR A 678 -15.61 -4.03 -28.25
CA TYR A 678 -15.79 -4.26 -29.67
C TYR A 678 -14.45 -4.42 -30.38
N TRP A 679 -14.50 -5.09 -31.55
CA TRP A 679 -13.40 -5.15 -32.51
C TRP A 679 -13.80 -4.55 -33.85
N LEU A 680 -13.05 -3.58 -34.32
CA LEU A 680 -13.20 -2.98 -35.65
C LEU A 680 -12.20 -3.62 -36.60
N ASP A 681 -12.72 -4.31 -37.62
CA ASP A 681 -11.93 -5.14 -38.52
C ASP A 681 -11.38 -4.35 -39.71
N PRO A 682 -10.07 -4.20 -39.84
CA PRO A 682 -9.47 -3.50 -40.99
C PRO A 682 -9.68 -4.20 -42.32
N ASP A 683 -9.80 -5.54 -42.33
CA ASP A 683 -10.03 -6.32 -43.54
C ASP A 683 -11.49 -6.19 -44.03
N ASP A 684 -12.38 -5.70 -43.18
CA ASP A 684 -13.77 -5.38 -43.49
C ASP A 684 -14.05 -3.87 -43.48
N GLY A 685 -13.02 -3.06 -43.76
CA GLY A 685 -13.12 -1.59 -43.87
C GLY A 685 -13.48 -0.89 -42.58
N GLY A 686 -13.08 -1.45 -41.42
CA GLY A 686 -13.32 -0.92 -40.07
C GLY A 686 -14.72 -1.28 -39.55
N ALA A 687 -15.42 -2.25 -40.16
CA ALA A 687 -16.69 -2.72 -39.64
C ALA A 687 -16.53 -3.47 -38.33
N ARG A 688 -17.52 -3.35 -37.43
CA ARG A 688 -17.61 -4.11 -36.19
C ARG A 688 -17.68 -5.60 -36.48
N ALA A 689 -16.87 -6.41 -35.80
CA ALA A 689 -16.96 -7.85 -35.87
C ALA A 689 -18.24 -8.32 -35.16
N GLU A 690 -19.05 -9.15 -35.85
CA GLU A 690 -20.34 -9.66 -35.36
C GLU A 690 -20.43 -11.15 -35.61
N ASN A 691 -20.96 -11.90 -34.63
CA ASN A 691 -21.25 -13.33 -34.68
C ASN A 691 -20.08 -14.19 -35.22
N ARG A 692 -18.85 -13.87 -34.81
CA ARG A 692 -17.64 -14.56 -35.25
C ARG A 692 -16.48 -14.48 -34.27
N LYS A 693 -15.56 -15.41 -34.44
CA LYS A 693 -14.24 -15.36 -33.74
C LYS A 693 -13.24 -14.50 -34.50
N VAL A 694 -12.46 -13.76 -33.75
CA VAL A 694 -11.33 -12.96 -34.27
C VAL A 694 -10.09 -13.25 -33.45
N GLN A 695 -8.96 -13.48 -34.13
CA GLN A 695 -7.64 -13.56 -33.49
C GLN A 695 -7.13 -12.13 -33.32
N LEU A 696 -7.12 -11.64 -32.08
CA LEU A 696 -6.72 -10.25 -31.79
C LEU A 696 -5.19 -10.12 -31.72
N ASP A 697 -4.54 -11.13 -31.12
CA ASP A 697 -3.10 -11.25 -31.01
C ASP A 697 -2.67 -12.73 -30.97
N GLU A 698 -1.39 -13.04 -30.72
CA GLU A 698 -0.88 -14.43 -30.73
C GLU A 698 -1.60 -15.36 -29.74
N ASP A 699 -2.09 -14.81 -28.63
CA ASP A 699 -2.66 -15.57 -27.52
C ASP A 699 -4.18 -15.41 -27.36
N ARG A 700 -4.80 -14.37 -27.96
CA ARG A 700 -6.21 -14.06 -27.75
C ARG A 700 -7.08 -14.34 -28.99
N LEU A 701 -7.76 -15.46 -28.98
CA LEU A 701 -8.89 -15.72 -29.88
C LEU A 701 -10.20 -15.36 -29.18
N CYS A 702 -10.88 -14.28 -29.60
CA CYS A 702 -12.09 -13.78 -28.95
C CYS A 702 -13.31 -14.02 -29.83
N TYR A 703 -14.48 -14.18 -29.21
CA TYR A 703 -15.77 -14.26 -29.92
C TYR A 703 -16.55 -12.98 -29.73
N PHE A 704 -17.15 -12.48 -30.79
CA PHE A 704 -18.05 -11.33 -30.78
C PHE A 704 -19.44 -11.83 -31.13
N ASP A 705 -20.41 -11.50 -30.29
CA ASP A 705 -21.80 -11.95 -30.43
C ASP A 705 -22.53 -11.29 -31.61
N GLU A 706 -23.82 -11.50 -31.71
CA GLU A 706 -24.66 -10.92 -32.78
C GLU A 706 -24.75 -9.39 -32.71
N ASN A 707 -24.50 -8.80 -31.52
CA ASN A 707 -24.44 -7.36 -31.31
C ASN A 707 -23.00 -6.81 -31.42
N GLY A 708 -22.04 -7.67 -31.74
CA GLY A 708 -20.64 -7.35 -31.83
C GLY A 708 -19.96 -7.17 -30.48
N CYS A 709 -20.60 -7.46 -29.36
CA CYS A 709 -20.03 -7.39 -28.04
C CYS A 709 -19.10 -8.60 -27.81
N MET A 710 -17.92 -8.37 -27.26
CA MET A 710 -16.99 -9.45 -26.93
C MET A 710 -17.59 -10.36 -25.86
N ALA A 711 -17.52 -11.66 -26.08
CA ALA A 711 -18.03 -12.65 -25.14
C ALA A 711 -17.05 -12.86 -23.98
N PHE A 712 -17.62 -13.01 -22.77
CA PHE A 712 -16.94 -13.35 -21.53
C PHE A 712 -17.66 -14.50 -20.84
N GLY A 713 -16.93 -15.28 -20.03
CA GLY A 713 -17.52 -16.40 -19.32
C GLY A 713 -17.99 -17.55 -20.23
N GLU A 714 -19.00 -18.30 -19.78
CA GLU A 714 -19.54 -19.46 -20.49
C GLU A 714 -20.51 -18.99 -21.60
N CYS A 715 -20.18 -19.33 -22.85
CA CYS A 715 -20.91 -18.88 -24.01
C CYS A 715 -21.36 -20.06 -24.91
N LEU A 716 -22.64 -20.08 -25.33
CA LEU A 716 -23.16 -21.03 -26.31
C LEU A 716 -22.98 -20.47 -27.72
N GLU A 717 -22.05 -21.03 -28.46
CA GLU A 717 -21.74 -20.62 -29.85
C GLU A 717 -21.94 -21.78 -30.83
N HIS A 718 -22.73 -21.57 -31.86
CA HIS A 718 -22.94 -22.54 -32.94
C HIS A 718 -23.18 -23.99 -32.45
N GLY A 719 -23.96 -24.13 -31.35
CA GLY A 719 -24.32 -25.43 -30.78
C GLY A 719 -23.21 -26.11 -29.96
N GLY A 720 -22.22 -25.36 -29.49
CA GLY A 720 -21.20 -25.81 -28.55
C GLY A 720 -20.97 -24.81 -27.45
N TRP A 721 -20.71 -25.30 -26.25
CA TRP A 721 -20.30 -24.46 -25.13
C TRP A 721 -18.81 -24.19 -25.18
N TYR A 722 -18.43 -22.92 -24.97
CA TYR A 722 -17.07 -22.40 -24.89
C TYR A 722 -16.95 -21.54 -23.64
N TYR A 723 -15.73 -21.28 -23.20
CA TYR A 723 -15.47 -20.33 -22.12
C TYR A 723 -14.47 -19.29 -22.58
N TYR A 724 -14.79 -18.06 -22.36
CA TYR A 724 -13.99 -16.89 -22.65
C TYR A 724 -13.56 -16.25 -21.34
N ASP A 725 -12.27 -15.97 -21.21
CA ASP A 725 -11.71 -15.34 -20.02
C ASP A 725 -12.46 -14.06 -19.67
N GLU A 726 -12.83 -13.88 -18.42
CA GLU A 726 -13.79 -12.86 -17.98
C GLU A 726 -13.28 -11.42 -18.14
N LYS A 727 -11.96 -11.21 -18.26
CA LYS A 727 -11.40 -9.87 -18.48
C LYS A 727 -10.76 -9.69 -19.85
N THR A 728 -10.11 -10.70 -20.38
CA THR A 728 -9.41 -10.59 -21.67
C THR A 728 -10.27 -11.00 -22.87
N GLY A 729 -11.37 -11.70 -22.66
CA GLY A 729 -12.19 -12.28 -23.70
C GLY A 729 -11.52 -13.42 -24.46
N ALA A 730 -10.34 -13.87 -24.03
CA ALA A 730 -9.60 -14.93 -24.70
C ALA A 730 -10.30 -16.29 -24.52
N GLN A 731 -10.44 -17.07 -25.62
CA GLN A 731 -10.99 -18.42 -25.56
C GLN A 731 -10.13 -19.32 -24.68
N CYS A 732 -10.71 -19.86 -23.63
CA CYS A 732 -10.03 -20.77 -22.72
C CYS A 732 -9.97 -22.17 -23.31
N ARG A 733 -8.86 -22.87 -23.04
CA ARG A 733 -8.63 -24.28 -23.40
C ARG A 733 -8.07 -25.01 -22.19
N GLY A 734 -8.39 -26.27 -22.05
CA GLY A 734 -7.96 -27.10 -20.92
C GLY A 734 -8.96 -27.11 -19.77
N PRO A 735 -8.51 -27.45 -18.54
CA PRO A 735 -9.36 -27.50 -17.36
C PRO A 735 -9.74 -26.08 -16.92
N VAL A 736 -11.00 -25.89 -16.58
CA VAL A 736 -11.56 -24.65 -16.04
C VAL A 736 -12.47 -25.01 -14.87
N VAL A 737 -12.43 -24.21 -13.81
CA VAL A 737 -13.43 -24.21 -12.75
C VAL A 737 -14.36 -23.03 -13.03
N LEU A 738 -15.61 -23.32 -13.31
CA LEU A 738 -16.62 -22.29 -13.59
C LEU A 738 -17.06 -21.59 -12.30
N PRO A 739 -17.66 -20.39 -12.38
CA PRO A 739 -18.17 -19.67 -11.20
C PRO A 739 -19.16 -20.45 -10.34
N ASP A 740 -19.92 -21.38 -10.95
CA ASP A 740 -20.85 -22.30 -10.28
C ASP A 740 -20.15 -23.54 -9.65
N GLY A 741 -18.81 -23.55 -9.60
CA GLY A 741 -17.99 -24.63 -9.06
C GLY A 741 -17.85 -25.87 -9.94
N ARG A 742 -18.46 -25.91 -11.14
CA ARG A 742 -18.26 -27.04 -12.07
C ARG A 742 -16.83 -27.10 -12.57
N GLN A 743 -16.18 -28.23 -12.43
CA GLN A 743 -14.90 -28.54 -13.05
C GLN A 743 -15.17 -29.11 -14.46
N VAL A 744 -14.87 -28.33 -15.48
CA VAL A 744 -15.13 -28.67 -16.88
C VAL A 744 -13.84 -28.65 -17.69
N PHE A 745 -13.83 -29.27 -18.87
CA PHE A 745 -12.66 -29.28 -19.72
C PHE A 745 -13.02 -28.80 -21.14
N TYR A 746 -12.34 -27.77 -21.58
CA TYR A 746 -12.47 -27.25 -22.94
C TYR A 746 -11.38 -27.85 -23.83
N SER A 747 -11.78 -28.37 -24.98
CA SER A 747 -10.90 -29.01 -25.95
C SER A 747 -9.63 -28.21 -26.23
N LEU A 748 -8.47 -28.82 -26.10
CA LEU A 748 -7.17 -28.19 -26.36
C LEU A 748 -6.99 -27.78 -27.84
N THR A 749 -7.81 -28.38 -28.75
CA THR A 749 -7.75 -28.10 -30.19
C THR A 749 -8.68 -27.00 -30.65
N ASN A 750 -9.95 -27.02 -30.23
CA ASN A 750 -10.98 -26.11 -30.72
C ASN A 750 -11.70 -25.30 -29.63
N GLY A 751 -11.38 -25.53 -28.31
CA GLY A 751 -11.96 -24.81 -27.18
C GLY A 751 -13.40 -25.20 -26.84
N LYS A 752 -13.99 -26.20 -27.46
CA LYS A 752 -15.36 -26.67 -27.18
C LYS A 752 -15.36 -27.51 -25.90
N MET A 753 -16.37 -27.34 -25.04
CA MET A 753 -16.56 -28.16 -23.85
C MET A 753 -16.63 -29.64 -24.19
N LEU A 754 -15.96 -30.47 -23.37
CA LEU A 754 -15.90 -31.91 -23.55
C LEU A 754 -16.93 -32.64 -22.68
N TYR A 755 -17.50 -33.71 -23.22
CA TYR A 755 -18.50 -34.57 -22.58
C TYR A 755 -18.14 -36.03 -22.66
N GLY A 756 -18.67 -36.84 -21.73
CA GLY A 756 -18.45 -38.26 -21.69
C GLY A 756 -17.01 -38.65 -21.37
N LYS A 757 -16.61 -39.89 -21.80
CA LYS A 757 -15.25 -40.40 -21.55
C LYS A 757 -14.28 -39.84 -22.60
N GLN A 758 -13.21 -39.23 -22.14
CA GLN A 758 -12.16 -38.60 -22.95
C GLN A 758 -10.79 -39.11 -22.55
N THR A 759 -9.85 -39.22 -23.50
CA THR A 759 -8.41 -39.42 -23.22
C THR A 759 -7.68 -38.15 -23.68
N ILE A 760 -7.13 -37.40 -22.73
CA ILE A 760 -6.50 -36.10 -22.95
C ILE A 760 -5.05 -36.19 -22.53
N CYS A 761 -4.10 -35.94 -23.43
CA CYS A 761 -2.65 -36.05 -23.17
C CYS A 761 -2.26 -37.38 -22.49
N GLY A 762 -2.86 -38.50 -22.96
CA GLY A 762 -2.62 -39.85 -22.42
C GLY A 762 -3.37 -40.18 -21.12
N THR A 763 -4.06 -39.23 -20.53
CA THR A 763 -4.79 -39.37 -19.26
C THR A 763 -6.31 -39.49 -19.50
N SER A 764 -6.97 -40.42 -18.79
CA SER A 764 -8.41 -40.68 -18.94
C SER A 764 -9.24 -39.79 -18.00
N PHE A 765 -10.22 -39.08 -18.55
CA PHE A 765 -11.19 -38.28 -17.85
C PHE A 765 -12.62 -38.72 -18.21
N THR A 766 -13.56 -38.48 -17.32
CA THR A 766 -14.97 -38.66 -17.61
C THR A 766 -15.72 -37.40 -17.21
N PHE A 767 -16.53 -36.88 -18.11
CA PHE A 767 -17.35 -35.69 -17.92
C PHE A 767 -18.84 -36.05 -18.01
N ASN A 768 -19.66 -35.36 -17.27
CA ASN A 768 -21.12 -35.48 -17.36
C ASN A 768 -21.58 -35.12 -18.77
N THR A 769 -22.50 -35.94 -19.33
CA THR A 769 -22.94 -35.79 -20.73
C THR A 769 -23.93 -34.63 -20.93
N VAL A 770 -24.46 -34.02 -19.85
CA VAL A 770 -25.42 -32.93 -19.91
C VAL A 770 -24.75 -31.58 -19.66
N ASN A 771 -23.99 -31.47 -18.55
CA ASN A 771 -23.44 -30.19 -18.11
C ASN A 771 -21.91 -30.11 -18.16
N GLY A 772 -21.24 -31.16 -18.66
CA GLY A 772 -19.79 -31.18 -18.85
C GLY A 772 -18.95 -31.30 -17.57
N SER A 773 -19.59 -31.37 -16.38
CA SER A 773 -18.87 -31.46 -15.11
C SER A 773 -18.06 -32.75 -15.01
N ARG A 774 -16.83 -32.65 -14.43
CA ARG A 774 -15.94 -33.80 -14.22
C ARG A 774 -16.56 -34.82 -13.26
N SER A 775 -16.59 -36.08 -13.67
CA SER A 775 -17.04 -37.20 -12.85
C SER A 775 -15.90 -38.08 -12.41
N SER A 776 -14.79 -38.18 -13.18
CA SER A 776 -13.56 -38.91 -12.81
C SER A 776 -12.36 -38.40 -13.61
N GLY A 777 -11.15 -38.68 -13.14
CA GLY A 777 -9.86 -38.24 -13.70
C GLY A 777 -8.95 -37.65 -12.64
N PRO A 778 -7.75 -37.20 -12.99
CA PRO A 778 -6.84 -36.54 -12.06
C PRO A 778 -7.50 -35.44 -11.26
N ASP A 779 -7.16 -35.43 -9.97
CA ASP A 779 -7.54 -34.40 -9.03
C ASP A 779 -6.30 -34.01 -8.21
N GLY A 780 -6.27 -32.82 -7.64
CA GLY A 780 -5.09 -32.34 -6.92
C GLY A 780 -4.01 -31.81 -7.88
N LEU A 781 -2.79 -32.34 -7.79
CA LEU A 781 -1.61 -31.84 -8.52
C LEU A 781 -1.33 -32.64 -9.77
N PHE A 782 -1.24 -32.01 -10.96
CA PHE A 782 -0.92 -32.74 -12.19
C PHE A 782 -0.38 -31.83 -13.30
N TRP A 783 0.43 -32.42 -14.21
CA TRP A 783 0.90 -31.78 -15.43
C TRP A 783 -0.02 -32.09 -16.62
N LEU A 784 -0.23 -31.09 -17.49
CA LEU A 784 -0.74 -31.28 -18.85
C LEU A 784 0.20 -30.62 -19.84
N GLU A 785 0.33 -31.24 -21.03
CA GLU A 785 1.18 -30.76 -22.11
C GLU A 785 0.35 -30.53 -23.37
N TRP A 786 0.42 -29.30 -23.91
CA TRP A 786 -0.17 -28.95 -25.21
C TRP A 786 0.59 -27.82 -25.88
N GLY A 787 0.60 -27.79 -27.21
CA GLY A 787 1.32 -26.78 -27.97
C GLY A 787 2.82 -26.77 -27.72
N GLY A 788 3.40 -27.92 -27.32
CA GLY A 788 4.83 -28.03 -26.96
C GLY A 788 5.20 -27.39 -25.63
N LYS A 789 4.25 -26.99 -24.82
CA LYS A 789 4.44 -26.37 -23.49
C LYS A 789 3.80 -27.24 -22.41
N ARG A 790 4.39 -27.25 -21.19
CA ARG A 790 3.87 -27.94 -20.01
C ARG A 790 3.25 -26.95 -19.04
N TYR A 791 2.12 -27.35 -18.46
CA TYR A 791 1.32 -26.54 -17.55
C TYR A 791 1.00 -27.34 -16.28
N TRP A 792 1.12 -26.69 -15.13
CA TRP A 792 0.82 -27.28 -13.83
C TRP A 792 -0.56 -26.89 -13.35
N PHE A 793 -1.30 -27.82 -12.81
CA PHE A 793 -2.63 -27.64 -12.25
C PHE A 793 -2.65 -28.07 -10.78
N GLU A 794 -3.27 -27.23 -9.95
CA GLU A 794 -3.58 -27.51 -8.56
C GLU A 794 -5.08 -27.36 -8.39
N SER A 795 -5.74 -28.39 -7.85
CA SER A 795 -7.21 -28.41 -7.69
C SER A 795 -7.94 -27.91 -8.95
N TRP A 796 -7.54 -28.41 -10.13
CA TRP A 796 -8.12 -28.06 -11.43
C TRP A 796 -7.85 -26.64 -11.95
N LYS A 797 -7.17 -25.79 -11.15
CA LYS A 797 -6.77 -24.43 -11.56
C LYS A 797 -5.34 -24.45 -12.15
N ARG A 798 -5.15 -23.81 -13.30
CA ARG A 798 -3.83 -23.60 -13.90
C ARG A 798 -3.04 -22.64 -13.03
N GLN A 799 -1.83 -23.01 -12.69
CA GLN A 799 -0.94 -22.21 -11.86
C GLN A 799 0.01 -21.34 -12.71
N GLY A 800 0.57 -20.29 -12.09
CA GLY A 800 1.54 -19.41 -12.72
C GLY A 800 0.95 -18.49 -13.78
N TYR A 801 -0.37 -18.36 -13.88
CA TYR A 801 -1.04 -17.52 -14.83
C TYR A 801 -2.04 -16.60 -14.11
N ASN A 802 -1.83 -15.32 -14.22
CA ASN A 802 -2.76 -14.28 -13.83
C ASN A 802 -2.76 -13.20 -14.92
N PRO A 803 -3.74 -13.21 -15.84
CA PRO A 803 -3.82 -12.24 -16.94
C PRO A 803 -4.24 -10.84 -16.45
N TYR A 804 -4.65 -10.72 -15.19
CA TYR A 804 -5.26 -9.53 -14.61
C TYR A 804 -4.27 -8.67 -13.84
N ASP A 805 -3.10 -9.19 -13.55
CA ASP A 805 -2.04 -8.50 -12.84
C ASP A 805 -0.80 -8.43 -13.73
N SER A 806 -0.52 -7.25 -14.24
CA SER A 806 0.66 -7.00 -15.09
C SER A 806 1.97 -7.10 -14.30
N SER A 807 1.92 -6.98 -12.98
CA SER A 807 3.08 -7.15 -12.10
C SER A 807 3.34 -8.61 -11.78
N TYR A 808 2.33 -9.48 -11.84
CA TYR A 808 2.47 -10.91 -11.57
C TYR A 808 3.40 -11.58 -12.58
N ARG A 809 4.53 -12.11 -12.12
CA ARG A 809 5.57 -12.70 -12.98
C ARG A 809 5.39 -14.20 -13.20
N GLY A 810 4.75 -14.88 -12.28
CA GLY A 810 4.55 -16.31 -12.32
C GLY A 810 4.61 -16.95 -10.93
N LYS A 811 4.65 -18.29 -10.89
CA LYS A 811 4.66 -19.06 -9.64
C LYS A 811 5.78 -20.09 -9.65
N GLU A 812 6.52 -20.18 -8.55
CA GLU A 812 7.46 -21.26 -8.30
C GLU A 812 6.72 -22.45 -7.65
N ILE A 813 6.95 -23.67 -8.15
CA ILE A 813 6.39 -24.89 -7.60
C ILE A 813 7.46 -25.94 -7.39
N TYR A 814 7.24 -26.84 -6.42
CA TYR A 814 8.04 -28.04 -6.24
C TYR A 814 7.22 -29.27 -6.63
N ASP A 815 7.72 -30.04 -7.59
CA ASP A 815 7.12 -31.30 -7.97
C ASP A 815 7.89 -32.47 -7.32
N SER A 816 7.27 -33.11 -6.34
CA SER A 816 7.85 -34.24 -5.60
C SER A 816 8.06 -35.47 -6.44
N ALA A 817 7.40 -35.59 -7.59
CA ALA A 817 7.57 -36.76 -8.50
C ALA A 817 8.87 -36.67 -9.29
N SER A 818 9.32 -35.48 -9.63
CA SER A 818 10.59 -35.22 -10.32
C SER A 818 11.70 -34.76 -9.38
N ASP A 819 11.38 -34.49 -8.09
CA ASP A 819 12.29 -33.92 -7.08
C ASP A 819 12.93 -32.62 -7.57
N ALA A 820 12.12 -31.73 -8.19
CA ALA A 820 12.63 -30.50 -8.82
C ALA A 820 11.70 -29.30 -8.61
N TRP A 821 12.32 -28.12 -8.58
CA TRP A 821 11.61 -26.85 -8.58
C TRP A 821 11.44 -26.35 -10.01
N TYR A 822 10.26 -25.81 -10.32
CA TYR A 822 9.87 -25.28 -11.61
C TYR A 822 9.35 -23.85 -11.46
N TRP A 823 9.47 -23.06 -12.53
CA TRP A 823 8.81 -21.77 -12.66
C TRP A 823 7.71 -21.84 -13.70
N LEU A 824 6.54 -21.39 -13.32
CA LEU A 824 5.37 -21.25 -14.19
C LEU A 824 5.25 -19.79 -14.59
N ASP A 825 5.53 -19.51 -15.86
CA ASP A 825 5.76 -18.14 -16.34
C ASP A 825 4.46 -17.46 -16.78
N ASN A 826 4.08 -16.35 -16.12
CA ASN A 826 2.88 -15.61 -16.47
C ASN A 826 2.91 -15.05 -17.89
N ILE A 827 4.07 -14.56 -18.35
CA ILE A 827 4.23 -14.04 -19.73
C ILE A 827 3.95 -15.12 -20.78
N GLN A 828 4.12 -16.40 -20.41
CA GLN A 828 3.83 -17.55 -21.25
C GLN A 828 2.52 -18.25 -20.85
N ASN A 829 1.57 -17.52 -20.28
CA ASN A 829 0.28 -18.05 -19.85
C ASN A 829 0.37 -19.20 -18.85
N GLY A 830 1.31 -19.13 -17.91
CA GLY A 830 1.54 -20.16 -16.90
C GLY A 830 2.27 -21.41 -17.42
N ALA A 831 2.91 -21.32 -18.57
CA ALA A 831 3.75 -22.42 -19.05
C ALA A 831 5.02 -22.56 -18.23
N MET A 832 5.51 -23.79 -18.08
CA MET A 832 6.79 -24.08 -17.46
C MET A 832 7.93 -23.37 -18.19
N ALA A 833 8.72 -22.59 -17.45
CA ALA A 833 9.93 -21.95 -17.97
C ALA A 833 11.02 -23.02 -18.19
N ALA A 834 11.66 -23.01 -19.36
CA ALA A 834 12.81 -23.85 -19.67
C ALA A 834 13.86 -23.03 -20.42
N SER A 835 15.15 -23.32 -20.19
CA SER A 835 16.31 -22.61 -20.73
C SER A 835 16.20 -21.09 -20.54
N LYS A 836 15.86 -20.64 -19.31
CA LYS A 836 15.51 -19.23 -19.03
C LYS A 836 15.97 -18.80 -17.64
N ASP A 837 16.47 -17.58 -17.57
CA ASP A 837 16.66 -16.85 -16.30
C ASP A 837 15.38 -16.10 -15.94
N VAL A 838 14.97 -16.19 -14.68
CA VAL A 838 13.75 -15.57 -14.16
C VAL A 838 14.09 -14.74 -12.91
N TYR A 839 13.59 -13.52 -12.86
CA TYR A 839 13.62 -12.75 -11.62
C TYR A 839 12.40 -13.10 -10.76
N GLN A 840 12.66 -13.47 -9.52
CA GLN A 840 11.63 -13.79 -8.52
C GLN A 840 11.70 -12.76 -7.40
N GLU A 841 10.59 -12.16 -7.06
CA GLU A 841 10.50 -11.15 -5.98
C GLU A 841 10.54 -11.80 -4.59
N SER A 842 10.28 -13.09 -4.49
CA SER A 842 10.34 -13.83 -3.23
C SER A 842 11.74 -13.78 -2.60
N ASN A 843 11.79 -13.76 -1.25
CA ASN A 843 13.04 -13.75 -0.47
C ASN A 843 13.97 -12.56 -0.81
N GLY A 844 13.40 -11.36 -0.93
CA GLY A 844 14.18 -10.14 -1.15
C GLY A 844 14.64 -9.90 -2.59
N GLY A 845 14.05 -10.63 -3.54
CA GLY A 845 14.39 -10.53 -4.96
C GLY A 845 15.62 -11.35 -5.36
N LYS A 846 15.43 -12.31 -6.27
CA LYS A 846 16.51 -13.18 -6.74
C LYS A 846 16.39 -13.51 -8.23
N TRP A 847 17.51 -13.62 -8.93
CA TRP A 847 17.56 -14.25 -10.25
C TRP A 847 17.79 -15.73 -10.09
N VAL A 848 17.01 -16.55 -10.80
CA VAL A 848 17.07 -18.01 -10.81
C VAL A 848 17.13 -18.50 -12.26
N ARG A 849 17.90 -19.53 -12.52
CA ARG A 849 18.00 -20.18 -13.85
C ARG A 849 17.23 -21.50 -13.86
N TYR A 850 16.49 -21.72 -14.92
CA TYR A 850 15.84 -23.01 -15.21
C TYR A 850 16.48 -23.65 -16.44
N ASP A 851 16.83 -24.94 -16.32
CA ASP A 851 17.48 -25.72 -17.40
C ASP A 851 16.52 -26.06 -18.56
N GLU A 852 16.95 -26.79 -19.52
CA GLU A 852 16.14 -27.24 -20.68
C GLU A 852 14.94 -28.12 -20.29
N ASN A 853 14.98 -28.79 -19.13
CA ASN A 853 13.89 -29.59 -18.59
C ASN A 853 12.97 -28.77 -17.66
N GLY A 854 13.29 -27.49 -17.42
CA GLY A 854 12.58 -26.60 -16.52
C GLY A 854 12.99 -26.76 -15.05
N HIS A 855 14.04 -27.50 -14.74
CA HIS A 855 14.51 -27.67 -13.37
C HIS A 855 15.35 -26.47 -12.94
N MET A 856 15.16 -26.04 -11.69
CA MET A 856 15.96 -24.96 -11.10
C MET A 856 17.43 -25.38 -11.02
N VAL A 857 18.30 -24.58 -11.61
CA VAL A 857 19.76 -24.77 -11.57
C VAL A 857 20.29 -24.39 -10.20
N LYS A 858 21.19 -25.23 -9.66
CA LYS A 858 21.86 -25.01 -8.38
C LYS A 858 23.35 -25.32 -8.48
N GLY A 859 24.17 -24.60 -7.76
CA GLY A 859 25.63 -24.74 -7.79
C GLY A 859 26.26 -24.06 -9.01
N TRP A 860 27.43 -24.58 -9.43
CA TRP A 860 28.16 -24.04 -10.57
C TRP A 860 27.47 -24.38 -11.89
N ASP A 861 27.34 -23.38 -12.75
CA ASP A 861 26.84 -23.52 -14.12
C ASP A 861 27.75 -22.76 -15.09
N VAL A 862 28.04 -23.40 -16.22
CA VAL A 862 28.92 -22.81 -17.26
C VAL A 862 28.21 -22.89 -18.61
N ASN A 863 28.07 -21.75 -19.25
CA ASN A 863 27.50 -21.66 -20.57
C ASN A 863 28.35 -20.75 -21.48
N GLU A 864 27.87 -20.46 -22.69
CA GLU A 864 28.58 -19.64 -23.69
C GLU A 864 28.86 -18.20 -23.23
N ASN A 865 28.09 -17.68 -22.21
CA ASN A 865 28.22 -16.33 -21.69
C ASN A 865 29.16 -16.24 -20.47
N GLY A 866 29.57 -17.38 -19.89
CA GLY A 866 30.50 -17.42 -18.77
C GLY A 866 30.18 -18.48 -17.71
N THR A 867 30.84 -18.33 -16.57
CA THR A 867 30.65 -19.16 -15.39
C THR A 867 29.76 -18.43 -14.38
N TYR A 868 28.79 -19.14 -13.82
CA TYR A 868 27.83 -18.62 -12.84
C TYR A 868 27.83 -19.53 -11.60
N TYR A 869 27.32 -19.01 -10.52
CA TYR A 869 27.02 -19.82 -9.35
C TYR A 869 25.58 -19.53 -8.87
N PHE A 870 24.87 -20.58 -8.56
CA PHE A 870 23.52 -20.52 -8.02
C PHE A 870 23.51 -21.14 -6.63
N ASP A 871 22.92 -20.46 -5.67
CA ASP A 871 22.83 -20.93 -4.28
C ASP A 871 22.24 -22.33 -4.19
N GLN A 872 22.83 -23.19 -3.40
CA GLN A 872 22.47 -24.61 -3.32
C GLN A 872 21.07 -24.86 -2.74
N ILE A 873 20.55 -23.91 -1.97
CA ILE A 873 19.25 -24.01 -1.32
C ILE A 873 18.20 -23.26 -2.14
N THR A 874 18.42 -21.99 -2.37
CA THR A 874 17.44 -21.07 -2.95
C THR A 874 17.48 -20.96 -4.47
N GLY A 875 18.54 -21.46 -5.12
CA GLY A 875 18.79 -21.27 -6.54
C GLY A 875 19.12 -19.84 -6.94
N ALA A 876 19.38 -18.93 -5.98
CA ALA A 876 19.69 -17.54 -6.27
C ALA A 876 21.02 -17.39 -7.00
N MET A 877 21.03 -16.66 -8.11
CA MET A 877 22.23 -16.35 -8.88
C MET A 877 23.15 -15.44 -8.06
N ALA A 878 24.39 -15.85 -7.88
CA ALA A 878 25.40 -15.04 -7.19
C ALA A 878 25.71 -13.75 -7.97
N LYS A 879 25.74 -12.64 -7.25
CA LYS A 879 26.09 -11.32 -7.75
C LYS A 879 26.98 -10.61 -6.72
N GLY A 880 27.99 -9.89 -7.21
CA GLY A 880 28.96 -9.27 -6.33
C GLY A 880 29.91 -10.26 -5.67
N ALA A 881 30.30 -10.02 -4.42
CA ALA A 881 31.23 -10.86 -3.68
C ALA A 881 30.47 -11.99 -2.95
N LEU A 882 30.97 -13.21 -3.08
CA LEU A 882 30.42 -14.42 -2.43
C LEU A 882 31.52 -15.23 -1.78
N LEU A 883 31.33 -15.62 -0.52
CA LEU A 883 32.22 -16.53 0.19
C LEU A 883 31.73 -17.98 0.03
N LEU A 884 32.52 -18.85 -0.60
CA LEU A 884 32.25 -20.28 -0.74
C LEU A 884 33.47 -21.06 -0.29
N ASP A 885 33.30 -21.99 0.64
CA ASP A 885 34.36 -22.85 1.14
C ASP A 885 35.66 -22.09 1.50
N ASP A 886 35.50 -20.99 2.22
CA ASP A 886 36.57 -20.04 2.63
C ASP A 886 37.27 -19.30 1.46
N VAL A 887 36.78 -19.39 0.24
CA VAL A 887 37.27 -18.66 -0.93
C VAL A 887 36.32 -17.54 -1.30
N GLN A 888 36.84 -16.30 -1.43
CA GLN A 888 36.08 -15.15 -1.86
C GLN A 888 36.00 -15.11 -3.39
N TYR A 889 34.81 -15.44 -3.93
CA TYR A 889 34.50 -15.32 -5.35
C TYR A 889 33.89 -13.96 -5.67
N GLY A 890 34.08 -13.49 -6.91
CA GLY A 890 33.48 -12.28 -7.44
C GLY A 890 32.65 -12.55 -8.69
N PHE A 891 31.47 -11.98 -8.71
CA PHE A 891 30.55 -12.06 -9.83
C PHE A 891 30.12 -10.66 -10.26
N ASP A 892 29.85 -10.51 -11.56
CA ASP A 892 29.32 -9.24 -12.08
C ASP A 892 28.00 -8.90 -11.38
N PRO A 893 27.85 -7.69 -10.83
CA PRO A 893 26.66 -7.31 -10.06
C PRO A 893 25.37 -7.28 -10.88
N ILE A 894 25.46 -7.12 -12.20
CA ILE A 894 24.33 -7.05 -13.13
C ILE A 894 24.08 -8.42 -13.78
N MET A 895 25.11 -8.97 -14.43
CA MET A 895 24.98 -10.18 -15.24
C MET A 895 25.13 -11.47 -14.46
N GLY A 896 25.77 -11.43 -13.28
CA GLY A 896 26.06 -12.63 -12.47
C GLY A 896 27.17 -13.53 -13.02
N THR A 897 27.90 -13.11 -14.05
CA THR A 897 29.06 -13.85 -14.57
C THR A 897 30.26 -13.70 -13.64
N MET A 898 31.03 -14.76 -13.48
CA MET A 898 32.24 -14.75 -12.67
C MET A 898 33.25 -13.75 -13.24
N LEU A 899 33.82 -12.91 -12.39
CA LEU A 899 34.77 -11.87 -12.76
C LEU A 899 36.15 -12.47 -13.04
N ASP A 900 36.79 -12.05 -14.13
CA ASP A 900 38.17 -12.40 -14.44
C ASP A 900 38.94 -11.17 -14.91
N CYS A 901 40.04 -10.85 -14.22
CA CYS A 901 40.84 -9.65 -14.41
C CYS A 901 39.97 -8.37 -14.41
N GLN A 902 39.10 -8.24 -13.40
CA GLN A 902 38.13 -7.15 -13.27
C GLN A 902 37.99 -6.64 -11.84
N TRP A 903 37.58 -5.36 -11.72
CA TRP A 903 37.22 -4.74 -10.45
C TRP A 903 35.76 -5.05 -10.08
N LEU A 904 35.57 -5.34 -8.80
CA LEU A 904 34.26 -5.27 -8.15
C LEU A 904 34.25 -4.02 -7.25
N HIS A 905 33.42 -3.05 -7.59
CA HIS A 905 33.20 -1.85 -6.80
C HIS A 905 32.12 -2.12 -5.77
N THR A 906 32.40 -1.78 -4.51
CA THR A 906 31.46 -1.95 -3.40
C THR A 906 31.47 -0.69 -2.51
N GLU A 907 30.49 -0.51 -1.68
CA GLU A 907 30.42 0.62 -0.73
C GLU A 907 31.63 0.67 0.22
N VAL A 908 32.18 -0.49 0.56
CA VAL A 908 33.35 -0.60 1.46
C VAL A 908 34.68 -0.48 0.74
N GLY A 909 34.71 -0.50 -0.59
CA GLY A 909 35.90 -0.32 -1.43
C GLY A 909 35.92 -1.21 -2.66
N ASP A 910 37.04 -1.08 -3.43
CA ASP A 910 37.24 -1.80 -4.68
C ASP A 910 38.11 -3.02 -4.46
N TYR A 911 37.74 -4.12 -5.11
CA TYR A 911 38.46 -5.40 -5.04
C TYR A 911 38.71 -5.96 -6.43
N TRP A 912 39.90 -6.52 -6.66
CA TRP A 912 40.28 -7.12 -7.93
C TRP A 912 40.12 -8.65 -7.89
N TYR A 913 39.55 -9.20 -8.95
CA TYR A 913 39.34 -10.63 -9.10
C TYR A 913 40.05 -11.15 -10.35
N GLU A 914 40.73 -12.30 -10.21
CA GLU A 914 41.36 -13.07 -11.29
C GLU A 914 40.85 -14.53 -11.22
N GLY A 915 40.33 -15.05 -12.34
CA GLY A 915 39.73 -16.40 -12.36
C GLY A 915 38.60 -16.56 -11.33
N GLY A 916 37.87 -15.49 -11.08
CA GLY A 916 36.77 -15.45 -10.09
C GLY A 916 37.23 -15.26 -8.65
N ILE A 917 38.51 -15.31 -8.32
CA ILE A 917 39.01 -15.30 -6.94
C ILE A 917 39.55 -13.91 -6.60
N ARG A 918 39.18 -13.42 -5.40
CA ARG A 918 39.66 -12.15 -4.87
C ARG A 918 41.18 -12.20 -4.70
N GLN A 919 41.86 -11.18 -5.17
CA GLN A 919 43.31 -11.06 -5.13
C GLN A 919 43.77 -10.20 -3.94
N GLY A 920 45.07 -10.33 -3.60
CA GLY A 920 45.71 -9.50 -2.60
C GLY A 920 45.34 -9.84 -1.15
N THR A 921 44.78 -11.01 -0.87
CA THR A 921 44.34 -11.45 0.48
C THR A 921 45.45 -12.08 1.29
N GLU A 922 46.61 -12.42 0.68
CA GLU A 922 47.73 -13.12 1.33
C GLU A 922 48.96 -12.22 1.46
N GLY A 923 49.83 -12.61 2.38
CA GLY A 923 51.10 -11.92 2.62
C GLY A 923 50.94 -10.49 3.09
N ARG A 924 51.49 -9.51 2.35
CA ARG A 924 51.31 -8.07 2.58
C ARG A 924 50.29 -7.48 1.60
N GLY A 925 49.92 -8.23 0.57
CA GLY A 925 49.04 -7.79 -0.51
C GLY A 925 49.65 -8.13 -1.90
N LYS A 926 48.99 -7.64 -2.94
CA LYS A 926 49.37 -7.91 -4.34
C LYS A 926 49.40 -6.62 -5.14
N GLU A 927 50.44 -6.39 -5.92
CA GLU A 927 50.48 -5.35 -6.95
C GLU A 927 49.89 -5.90 -8.23
N ILE A 928 49.02 -5.15 -8.85
CA ILE A 928 48.41 -5.46 -10.15
C ILE A 928 48.54 -4.27 -11.08
N TYR A 929 48.57 -4.55 -12.37
CA TYR A 929 48.44 -3.57 -13.45
C TYR A 929 47.11 -3.75 -14.14
N ASP A 930 46.29 -2.74 -14.10
CA ASP A 930 45.03 -2.74 -14.84
C ASP A 930 45.19 -2.08 -16.18
N LEU A 931 45.01 -2.88 -17.23
CA LEU A 931 45.15 -2.43 -18.62
C LEU A 931 44.10 -1.41 -19.02
N ALA A 932 42.91 -1.44 -18.39
CA ALA A 932 41.81 -0.54 -18.73
C ALA A 932 42.06 0.90 -18.26
N SER A 933 42.67 1.05 -17.11
CA SER A 933 43.03 2.36 -16.52
C SER A 933 44.48 2.77 -16.80
N ASP A 934 45.30 1.89 -17.42
CA ASP A 934 46.76 2.08 -17.66
C ASP A 934 47.50 2.43 -16.36
N ALA A 935 47.14 1.78 -15.23
CA ALA A 935 47.67 2.11 -13.92
C ALA A 935 48.03 0.88 -13.08
N TRP A 936 49.00 1.09 -12.16
CA TRP A 936 49.35 0.11 -11.15
C TRP A 936 48.63 0.38 -9.85
N TYR A 937 48.11 -0.66 -9.24
CA TYR A 937 47.33 -0.66 -7.98
C TYR A 937 47.97 -1.60 -6.95
N TRP A 938 47.69 -1.35 -5.68
CA TRP A 938 48.00 -2.23 -4.59
C TRP A 938 46.70 -2.78 -3.95
N LEU A 939 46.63 -4.08 -3.85
CA LEU A 939 45.60 -4.82 -3.15
C LEU A 939 46.14 -5.19 -1.77
N ASP A 940 45.60 -4.59 -0.72
CA ASP A 940 46.17 -4.65 0.64
C ASP A 940 45.65 -5.86 1.40
N ALA A 941 46.52 -6.77 1.82
CA ALA A 941 46.11 -7.95 2.58
C ALA A 941 45.57 -7.62 3.98
N VAL A 942 46.02 -6.51 4.60
CA VAL A 942 45.50 -6.06 5.90
C VAL A 942 44.02 -5.71 5.80
N ASP A 943 43.60 -5.20 4.66
CA ASP A 943 42.21 -4.87 4.32
C ASP A 943 41.56 -5.92 3.41
N ASN A 944 41.97 -7.18 3.52
CA ASN A 944 41.43 -8.32 2.81
C ASN A 944 41.38 -8.15 1.28
N GLY A 945 42.49 -7.64 0.70
CA GLY A 945 42.64 -7.43 -0.74
C GLY A 945 41.95 -6.17 -1.29
N LYS A 946 41.61 -5.21 -0.41
CA LYS A 946 41.05 -3.92 -0.82
C LYS A 946 42.07 -3.06 -1.54
N LYS A 947 41.66 -2.31 -2.55
CA LYS A 947 42.46 -1.34 -3.28
C LYS A 947 42.98 -0.29 -2.28
N ALA A 948 44.29 -0.10 -2.22
CA ALA A 948 44.92 0.93 -1.42
C ALA A 948 44.71 2.31 -2.09
N VAL A 949 44.20 3.28 -1.35
CA VAL A 949 44.00 4.66 -1.80
C VAL A 949 44.60 5.63 -0.79
N SER A 950 45.19 6.73 -1.24
CA SER A 950 45.82 7.77 -0.40
C SER A 950 46.76 7.15 0.64
N LYS A 951 47.61 6.16 0.26
CA LYS A 951 48.37 5.32 1.19
C LYS A 951 49.81 5.08 0.71
N ASP A 952 50.76 5.12 1.65
CA ASP A 952 52.14 4.64 1.42
C ASP A 952 52.19 3.15 1.78
N VAL A 953 52.72 2.35 0.88
CA VAL A 953 52.81 0.88 1.01
C VAL A 953 54.26 0.47 0.87
N TYR A 954 54.74 -0.39 1.77
CA TYR A 954 56.04 -1.03 1.64
C TYR A 954 55.87 -2.36 0.90
N GLN A 955 56.48 -2.43 -0.29
CA GLN A 955 56.52 -3.63 -1.11
C GLN A 955 57.87 -4.34 -0.94
N GLU A 956 57.84 -5.66 -0.80
CA GLU A 956 59.08 -6.46 -0.67
C GLU A 956 59.71 -6.79 -2.04
N SER A 957 58.96 -6.58 -3.13
CA SER A 957 59.47 -6.71 -4.49
C SER A 957 60.65 -5.78 -4.74
N ASP A 958 61.53 -6.16 -5.66
CA ASP A 958 62.71 -5.39 -6.09
C ASP A 958 63.65 -4.93 -4.98
N GLY A 959 63.80 -5.78 -3.94
CA GLY A 959 64.70 -5.53 -2.81
C GLY A 959 64.14 -4.64 -1.72
N GLY A 960 62.86 -4.38 -1.73
CA GLY A 960 62.11 -3.60 -0.77
C GLY A 960 61.99 -2.11 -1.15
N LYS A 961 60.78 -1.65 -1.43
CA LYS A 961 60.54 -0.25 -1.82
C LYS A 961 59.32 0.33 -1.13
N TRP A 962 59.28 1.60 -0.84
CA TRP A 962 58.10 2.36 -0.47
C TRP A 962 57.48 2.92 -1.75
N VAL A 963 56.21 2.75 -1.92
CA VAL A 963 55.39 3.20 -3.04
C VAL A 963 54.19 3.98 -2.49
N ARG A 964 53.78 5.03 -3.14
CA ARG A 964 52.57 5.80 -2.80
C ARG A 964 51.47 5.60 -3.83
N TYR A 965 50.29 5.43 -3.31
CA TYR A 965 49.04 5.37 -4.11
C TYR A 965 48.22 6.62 -3.84
N ASP A 966 47.72 7.23 -4.90
CA ASP A 966 46.90 8.45 -4.86
C ASP A 966 45.46 8.19 -4.38
N ALA A 967 44.58 9.20 -4.46
CA ALA A 967 43.16 9.08 -4.07
C ALA A 967 42.35 8.12 -4.95
N ASP A 968 42.77 7.91 -6.16
CA ASP A 968 42.16 6.96 -7.11
C ASP A 968 42.81 5.56 -7.02
N GLY A 969 43.85 5.44 -6.21
CA GLY A 969 44.61 4.21 -5.99
C GLY A 969 45.72 3.97 -7.02
N HIS A 970 46.01 4.93 -7.87
CA HIS A 970 47.10 4.81 -8.85
C HIS A 970 48.46 4.99 -8.20
N MET A 971 49.42 4.18 -8.62
CA MET A 971 50.78 4.32 -8.17
C MET A 971 51.35 5.66 -8.65
N ILE A 972 51.79 6.49 -7.71
CA ILE A 972 52.41 7.77 -7.99
C ILE A 972 53.82 7.58 -8.57
N LYS A 973 54.10 8.27 -9.67
CA LYS A 973 55.42 8.32 -10.30
C LYS A 973 55.86 9.77 -10.52
N GLY A 974 57.17 10.02 -10.41
CA GLY A 974 57.71 11.37 -10.54
C GLY A 974 57.54 12.22 -9.28
N TRP A 975 57.38 13.53 -9.43
CA TRP A 975 57.26 14.45 -8.31
C TRP A 975 55.82 14.47 -7.75
N ASP A 976 55.72 14.35 -6.40
CA ASP A 976 54.47 14.51 -5.67
C ASP A 976 54.63 15.55 -4.54
N THR A 977 53.58 16.28 -4.23
CA THR A 977 53.59 17.30 -3.16
C THR A 977 52.42 17.06 -2.18
N GLN A 978 52.76 16.85 -0.95
CA GLN A 978 51.80 16.64 0.15
C GLN A 978 51.91 17.76 1.17
N GLY A 979 50.98 18.69 1.17
CA GLY A 979 51.05 19.88 2.00
C GLY A 979 52.27 20.75 1.66
N VAL A 980 53.27 20.83 2.57
CA VAL A 980 54.50 21.57 2.37
C VAL A 980 55.69 20.69 1.93
N ASP A 981 55.54 19.36 2.02
CA ASP A 981 56.58 18.41 1.69
C ASP A 981 56.50 17.95 0.24
N ARG A 982 57.67 17.83 -0.41
CA ARG A 982 57.76 17.27 -1.76
C ARG A 982 58.45 15.92 -1.70
N PHE A 983 57.98 15.02 -2.53
CA PHE A 983 58.48 13.65 -2.67
C PHE A 983 58.81 13.39 -4.13
N TYR A 984 59.65 12.40 -4.36
CA TYR A 984 59.89 11.92 -5.74
C TYR A 984 59.79 10.40 -5.76
N PHE A 985 59.11 9.90 -6.74
CA PHE A 985 58.89 8.47 -6.95
C PHE A 985 59.52 8.08 -8.30
N ASP A 986 60.28 6.99 -8.30
CA ASP A 986 60.96 6.51 -9.51
C ASP A 986 59.93 6.34 -10.64
N PRO A 987 60.16 6.88 -11.85
CA PRO A 987 59.18 6.87 -12.95
C PRO A 987 58.88 5.45 -13.48
N ILE A 988 59.75 4.50 -13.23
CA ILE A 988 59.57 3.08 -13.67
C ILE A 988 58.97 2.24 -12.56
N THR A 989 59.59 2.24 -11.40
CA THR A 989 59.27 1.31 -10.32
C THR A 989 58.30 1.89 -9.28
N GLY A 990 58.02 3.19 -9.32
CA GLY A 990 57.27 3.91 -8.27
C GLY A 990 57.96 3.98 -6.91
N ALA A 991 59.21 3.60 -6.81
CA ALA A 991 59.94 3.59 -5.54
C ALA A 991 60.17 5.03 -5.02
N MET A 992 59.76 5.27 -3.77
CA MET A 992 59.99 6.56 -3.09
C MET A 992 61.51 6.83 -2.92
N ALA A 993 61.96 7.95 -3.39
CA ALA A 993 63.31 8.42 -3.26
C ALA A 993 63.67 8.67 -1.80
N LYS A 994 64.77 8.06 -1.32
CA LYS A 994 65.31 8.26 0.02
C LYS A 994 66.81 8.44 -0.03
N GLY A 995 67.37 9.33 0.80
CA GLY A 995 68.78 9.66 0.78
C GLY A 995 69.15 10.56 -0.40
N VAL A 996 70.24 10.29 -1.10
CA VAL A 996 70.73 11.10 -2.21
C VAL A 996 70.36 10.43 -3.54
N VAL A 997 69.56 11.12 -4.37
CA VAL A 997 69.08 10.64 -5.65
C VAL A 997 69.42 11.65 -6.76
N MET A 998 69.83 11.16 -7.93
CA MET A 998 70.02 11.95 -9.15
C MET A 998 68.75 11.92 -9.99
N ILE A 999 68.18 13.10 -10.23
CA ILE A 999 66.98 13.26 -11.05
C ILE A 999 67.29 14.26 -12.13
N ASP A 1000 67.20 13.90 -13.38
CA ASP A 1000 67.50 14.74 -14.55
C ASP A 1000 68.88 15.40 -14.46
N GLY A 1001 69.87 14.68 -13.95
CA GLY A 1001 71.25 15.19 -13.81
C GLY A 1001 71.48 16.13 -12.63
N ILE A 1002 70.47 16.39 -11.81
CA ILE A 1002 70.52 17.21 -10.59
C ILE A 1002 70.48 16.31 -9.38
N ARG A 1003 71.34 16.64 -8.38
CA ARG A 1003 71.39 15.88 -7.12
C ARG A 1003 70.39 16.46 -6.13
N TYR A 1004 69.48 15.58 -5.61
CA TYR A 1004 68.50 15.92 -4.59
C TYR A 1004 68.77 15.11 -3.30
N TRP A 1005 68.37 15.66 -2.16
CA TRP A 1005 68.48 15.00 -0.85
C TRP A 1005 67.10 14.80 -0.30
N PHE A 1006 66.76 13.58 -0.02
CA PHE A 1006 65.49 13.19 0.58
C PHE A 1006 65.75 12.62 1.99
N ASP A 1007 64.87 12.92 2.94
CA ASP A 1007 64.91 12.32 4.28
C ASP A 1007 64.88 10.80 4.17
N SER A 1008 65.83 10.15 4.82
CA SER A 1008 65.97 8.71 4.71
C SER A 1008 64.82 7.89 5.37
N ARG A 1009 64.08 8.53 6.25
CA ARG A 1009 62.94 7.92 6.96
C ARG A 1009 61.64 8.28 6.28
N THR A 1010 61.35 9.54 6.06
CA THR A 1010 60.07 10.02 5.53
C THR A 1010 60.00 10.07 4.00
N GLY A 1011 61.16 10.22 3.31
CA GLY A 1011 61.19 10.43 1.85
C GLY A 1011 60.92 11.88 1.45
N ALA A 1012 60.72 12.81 2.39
CA ALA A 1012 60.48 14.20 2.06
C ALA A 1012 61.78 14.88 1.55
N LEU A 1013 61.67 15.77 0.55
CA LEU A 1013 62.78 16.53 0.01
C LEU A 1013 63.31 17.48 1.07
N ILE A 1014 64.59 17.32 1.34
CA ILE A 1014 65.32 18.23 2.25
C ILE A 1014 65.69 19.46 1.45
N ALA A 1015 65.17 20.64 1.80
CA ALA A 1015 65.58 21.89 1.18
C ALA A 1015 67.08 22.07 1.24
N PRO A 1016 67.79 22.43 0.18
CA PRO A 1016 69.19 22.73 0.24
C PRO A 1016 69.37 23.88 1.24
N LYS A 1017 70.30 23.70 2.25
CA LYS A 1017 70.72 24.76 3.17
C LYS A 1017 71.38 25.87 2.43
#